data_61cca53acf7588bb366e60f468e438ea
#
_entry.id   61cca53acf7588bb366e60f468e438ea
#
_cell.length_a   1.000
_cell.length_b   1.000
_cell.length_c   1.000
_cell.angle_alpha   90.00
_cell.angle_beta   90.00
_cell.angle_gamma   90.00
#
_symmetry.space_group_name_H-M   'P 1'
#
loop_
_entity.id
_entity.type
_entity.pdbx_description
1 polymer ?
#
loop_
_entity_poly.entity_id
_entity_poly.type
_entity_poly.pdbx_seq_one_letter_code
_entity_poly.pdbx_strand_id
1 'polypeptide(L)'
;MHERKKLLRSTMAAVTAGVVALSIGLAGAGTAVATEETPPPTPATTNAPPAAAPTDLAAKPYLGWSSYSMQVYSGNSKWITADQIIAQSDAMHEKLQPFGYEYINVDSGWNGSVDGNGLPVPSTELYPDGLQTVIDHVHGNGQKFGLYFIPGISPDVYEQALPIAGAPECTTHDIVKQPIQQADYWNIGYRLDFENPCSQKYIDSIANLLDSWGVDFVKFDSVTPGSGISDLSLDARDDVAAWSEALHARGIWFELSWALDINYADYWKEMADGWRVDWDVECYCGSDALTTWDNIDRLFPRLADWWRHGGPGGWNDLDSLDVGNGSMDGLTRDERRTATTLWAISAAPMYLGNDLTQLDQFGLDLVTNKEVLAVNQAGTPAQPVSIATKKQVWYALNADGSYTVALFNLGRTDADITANWADLGLTGGASVRDLWAGKNLGSADTGFTAEDVPIHGVRLLKVTPAKKAALTVNDDSLRVAYDGDWTRNGNTEVAATSQPLTVSVFDSSTDATPPTPPADGRTIAVNDNDPGIVYTGSWGQSGNRGLGDFGDDVHYVEANGSAFQYTFQGTGIDYVTETHESQGDVDVYLDGVFQQTVSTHLDPSEGRGVQVAVWSASDLPNGTHTLQVVKKSGAFMLLDKLDVTLESLLSPSTAVFDKAAGADVAVEVLRDPGELAGLSHDGAALVAGTDYDVSGSTVTIHAAYLAGLPTGDAAIDVAFRGDLHDDVHATTADGDSVSFAFRGTGVSWSGPTGPDQGTVEVRLDGAVVATVDTHSAARLTAQPLFSADDLKDGDHTITVVKTSGAVLRHDAFAYTVKKVK
;
A
#
# COMPACT_ATOMS: atom_id res chain seq x y z
N MET A 1 -3.80 18.90 -38.61
CA MET A 1 -3.92 18.64 -37.13
C MET A 1 -5.34 18.27 -36.68
N HIS A 2 -6.39 18.53 -37.47
CA HIS A 2 -7.78 18.24 -37.05
C HIS A 2 -8.33 16.89 -37.55
N GLU A 3 -7.66 16.19 -38.45
CA GLU A 3 -8.12 14.91 -38.98
C GLU A 3 -7.56 13.66 -38.28
N ARG A 4 -6.45 13.75 -37.54
CA ARG A 4 -5.91 12.61 -36.79
C ARG A 4 -6.66 12.30 -35.48
N LYS A 5 -7.37 13.27 -34.92
CA LYS A 5 -8.24 13.04 -33.73
C LYS A 5 -9.51 12.24 -34.04
N LYS A 6 -9.84 12.02 -35.31
CA LYS A 6 -11.02 11.21 -35.70
C LYS A 6 -10.70 9.72 -35.90
N LEU A 7 -9.45 9.34 -36.08
CA LEU A 7 -9.08 7.92 -36.31
C LEU A 7 -8.95 7.13 -35.01
N LEU A 8 -8.57 7.74 -33.89
CA LEU A 8 -8.47 7.04 -32.61
C LEU A 8 -9.80 6.85 -31.86
N ARG A 9 -10.90 7.51 -32.31
CA ARG A 9 -12.24 7.32 -31.72
C ARG A 9 -13.12 6.32 -32.48
N SER A 10 -12.67 5.74 -33.58
CA SER A 10 -13.47 4.83 -34.40
C SER A 10 -13.16 3.34 -34.21
N THR A 11 -12.23 2.98 -33.32
CA THR A 11 -11.88 1.56 -33.06
C THR A 11 -12.50 1.01 -31.78
N MET A 12 -13.24 1.81 -31.01
CA MET A 12 -13.93 1.37 -29.78
C MET A 12 -15.45 1.19 -29.91
N ALA A 13 -15.99 1.11 -31.12
CA ALA A 13 -17.42 0.91 -31.31
C ALA A 13 -17.69 -0.05 -32.46
N ALA A 14 -17.53 -1.34 -32.27
CA ALA A 14 -18.21 -2.39 -33.01
C ALA A 14 -17.84 -3.79 -32.49
N VAL A 15 -18.46 -4.25 -31.40
CA VAL A 15 -18.89 -5.64 -31.23
C VAL A 15 -20.05 -5.65 -30.23
N THR A 16 -21.26 -5.51 -30.70
CA THR A 16 -22.50 -5.99 -30.08
C THR A 16 -23.43 -6.39 -31.18
N ALA A 17 -23.75 -7.66 -31.23
CA ALA A 17 -25.03 -8.26 -31.54
C ALA A 17 -24.87 -9.66 -32.14
N GLY A 18 -25.19 -10.66 -31.36
CA GLY A 18 -25.44 -12.03 -31.84
C GLY A 18 -26.41 -12.70 -30.89
N VAL A 19 -27.69 -12.41 -31.07
CA VAL A 19 -28.80 -13.08 -30.39
C VAL A 19 -28.97 -14.47 -30.99
N VAL A 20 -29.04 -15.52 -30.16
CA VAL A 20 -29.79 -16.75 -30.49
C VAL A 20 -30.63 -17.16 -29.28
N ALA A 21 -31.90 -17.31 -29.57
CA ALA A 21 -32.98 -17.62 -28.65
C ALA A 21 -33.24 -19.12 -28.57
N LEU A 22 -33.82 -19.50 -27.44
CA LEU A 22 -34.87 -20.48 -27.19
C LEU A 22 -34.57 -21.97 -27.21
N SER A 23 -34.80 -22.63 -26.09
CA SER A 23 -35.89 -23.63 -26.02
C SER A 23 -36.22 -23.98 -24.56
N ILE A 24 -37.49 -23.89 -24.26
CA ILE A 24 -38.19 -24.26 -23.02
C ILE A 24 -38.36 -25.79 -23.00
N GLY A 25 -38.11 -26.42 -21.85
CA GLY A 25 -38.49 -27.79 -21.60
C GLY A 25 -38.87 -27.98 -20.13
N LEU A 26 -40.11 -28.37 -19.89
CA LEU A 26 -40.79 -28.53 -18.59
C LEU A 26 -40.44 -29.84 -17.88
N ALA A 27 -40.40 -29.71 -16.57
CA ALA A 27 -40.88 -30.62 -15.52
C ALA A 27 -40.22 -31.99 -15.27
N GLY A 28 -39.78 -32.15 -14.02
CA GLY A 28 -39.54 -33.44 -13.39
C GLY A 28 -39.10 -33.24 -11.93
N ALA A 29 -40.05 -33.41 -10.98
CA ALA A 29 -39.73 -33.45 -9.55
C ALA A 29 -38.90 -34.68 -9.24
N GLY A 30 -37.72 -34.46 -8.68
CA GLY A 30 -36.81 -35.50 -8.18
C GLY A 30 -36.21 -35.09 -6.85
N THR A 31 -36.37 -35.92 -5.87
CA THR A 31 -35.92 -35.85 -4.48
C THR A 31 -34.48 -35.42 -4.33
N ALA A 32 -34.26 -34.43 -3.45
CA ALA A 32 -32.93 -33.97 -3.04
C ALA A 32 -32.20 -35.09 -2.28
N VAL A 33 -31.12 -35.56 -2.86
CA VAL A 33 -30.06 -36.28 -2.16
C VAL A 33 -28.97 -35.23 -1.87
N ALA A 34 -28.68 -35.03 -0.58
CA ALA A 34 -27.57 -34.21 -0.14
C ALA A 34 -26.25 -34.79 -0.71
N THR A 35 -25.62 -34.07 -1.60
CA THR A 35 -24.26 -34.36 -2.03
C THR A 35 -23.33 -33.64 -1.07
N GLU A 36 -22.46 -34.39 -0.38
CA GLU A 36 -21.29 -33.82 0.33
C GLU A 36 -20.52 -32.93 -0.64
N GLU A 37 -20.38 -31.68 -0.30
CA GLU A 37 -19.43 -30.78 -0.97
C GLU A 37 -18.00 -31.28 -0.68
N THR A 38 -17.35 -31.75 -1.72
CA THR A 38 -15.89 -31.94 -1.69
C THR A 38 -15.21 -30.58 -1.53
N PRO A 39 -14.26 -30.42 -0.57
CA PRO A 39 -13.49 -29.18 -0.46
C PRO A 39 -12.75 -28.88 -1.77
N PRO A 40 -12.52 -27.59 -2.09
CA PRO A 40 -11.78 -27.22 -3.28
C PRO A 40 -10.40 -27.90 -3.30
N PRO A 41 -9.90 -28.29 -4.47
CA PRO A 41 -8.61 -28.95 -4.56
C PRO A 41 -7.51 -28.02 -4.01
N THR A 42 -6.74 -28.57 -3.08
CA THR A 42 -5.49 -27.96 -2.61
C THR A 42 -4.66 -27.56 -3.84
N PRO A 43 -4.08 -26.37 -3.91
CA PRO A 43 -3.19 -26.01 -4.99
C PRO A 43 -2.12 -27.07 -5.12
N ALA A 44 -1.93 -27.57 -6.33
CA ALA A 44 -0.86 -28.52 -6.61
C ALA A 44 0.47 -27.84 -6.23
N THR A 45 1.20 -28.43 -5.30
CA THR A 45 2.60 -28.07 -5.05
C THR A 45 3.34 -28.29 -6.33
N THR A 46 3.56 -27.23 -7.09
CA THR A 46 4.57 -27.23 -8.17
C THR A 46 5.91 -27.46 -7.49
N ASN A 47 6.66 -28.45 -7.97
CA ASN A 47 8.08 -28.57 -7.64
C ASN A 47 8.81 -27.38 -8.31
N ALA A 48 8.68 -26.19 -7.73
CA ALA A 48 9.53 -25.08 -8.08
C ALA A 48 10.97 -25.45 -7.70
N PRO A 49 11.96 -25.18 -8.54
CA PRO A 49 13.35 -25.30 -8.13
C PRO A 49 13.58 -24.42 -6.89
N PRO A 50 14.50 -24.80 -5.98
CA PRO A 50 14.79 -24.01 -4.80
C PRO A 50 15.13 -22.58 -5.22
N ALA A 51 14.51 -21.60 -4.56
CA ALA A 51 14.74 -20.18 -4.79
C ALA A 51 16.24 -19.88 -4.86
N ALA A 52 16.68 -19.19 -5.90
CA ALA A 52 18.03 -18.65 -5.95
C ALA A 52 18.19 -17.72 -4.74
N ALA A 53 19.31 -17.81 -4.03
CA ALA A 53 19.61 -16.91 -2.94
C ALA A 53 19.51 -15.45 -3.45
N PRO A 54 19.02 -14.49 -2.63
CA PRO A 54 18.93 -13.09 -3.03
C PRO A 54 20.24 -12.67 -3.69
N THR A 55 20.15 -12.13 -4.90
CA THR A 55 21.34 -11.66 -5.60
C THR A 55 21.85 -10.42 -4.88
N ASP A 56 23.18 -10.21 -4.81
CA ASP A 56 23.75 -8.93 -4.31
C ASP A 56 23.31 -7.72 -5.16
N LEU A 57 22.64 -7.96 -6.30
CA LEU A 57 22.13 -6.95 -7.23
C LEU A 57 21.11 -6.02 -6.55
N ALA A 58 20.11 -6.58 -5.88
CA ALA A 58 19.05 -5.82 -5.21
C ALA A 58 19.37 -5.51 -3.74
N ALA A 59 20.64 -5.46 -3.34
CA ALA A 59 21.03 -5.05 -1.99
C ALA A 59 20.60 -3.61 -1.65
N LYS A 60 20.44 -2.75 -2.66
CA LYS A 60 19.95 -1.37 -2.58
C LYS A 60 19.09 -1.06 -3.80
N PRO A 61 18.13 -0.11 -3.66
CA PRO A 61 17.40 0.37 -4.83
C PRO A 61 18.37 1.07 -5.81
N TYR A 62 18.19 0.83 -7.09
CA TYR A 62 19.05 1.45 -8.09
C TYR A 62 18.73 2.94 -8.30
N LEU A 63 19.73 3.69 -8.76
CA LEU A 63 19.58 5.07 -9.20
C LEU A 63 19.92 5.15 -10.68
N GLY A 64 19.07 5.82 -11.49
CA GLY A 64 19.27 5.80 -12.93
C GLY A 64 18.42 6.76 -13.73
N TRP A 65 18.19 6.40 -14.96
CA TRP A 65 17.37 7.09 -15.95
C TRP A 65 16.65 6.09 -16.85
N SER A 66 15.42 6.43 -17.27
CA SER A 66 14.64 5.68 -18.26
C SER A 66 14.15 6.62 -19.37
N SER A 67 14.08 6.12 -20.58
CA SER A 67 13.70 6.89 -21.74
C SER A 67 12.18 7.14 -21.87
N TYR A 68 11.33 6.39 -21.13
CA TYR A 68 9.91 6.31 -21.46
C TYR A 68 9.17 7.63 -21.30
N SER A 69 9.38 8.38 -20.23
CA SER A 69 8.71 9.67 -20.03
C SER A 69 9.00 10.66 -21.16
N MET A 70 10.24 10.66 -21.70
CA MET A 70 10.60 11.49 -22.85
C MET A 70 9.96 10.97 -24.17
N GLN A 71 9.80 9.65 -24.32
CA GLN A 71 9.07 9.09 -25.48
C GLN A 71 7.60 9.54 -25.46
N VAL A 72 6.96 9.48 -24.29
CA VAL A 72 5.56 9.93 -24.10
C VAL A 72 5.44 11.43 -24.31
N TYR A 73 6.28 12.24 -23.63
CA TYR A 73 6.26 13.69 -23.70
C TYR A 73 6.47 14.22 -25.13
N SER A 74 7.46 13.68 -25.83
CA SER A 74 7.74 14.09 -27.21
C SER A 74 6.69 13.59 -28.23
N GLY A 75 5.84 12.64 -27.83
CA GLY A 75 4.93 11.92 -28.72
C GLY A 75 5.69 11.11 -29.79
N ASN A 76 6.93 10.76 -29.52
CA ASN A 76 7.82 10.03 -30.41
C ASN A 76 8.39 8.79 -29.72
N SER A 77 7.79 7.65 -29.96
CA SER A 77 8.25 6.35 -29.45
C SER A 77 9.69 6.01 -29.84
N LYS A 78 10.29 6.77 -30.75
CA LYS A 78 11.68 6.63 -31.20
C LYS A 78 12.61 7.68 -30.57
N TRP A 79 12.22 8.33 -29.47
CA TRP A 79 13.08 9.24 -28.72
C TRP A 79 14.17 8.45 -27.93
N ILE A 80 14.77 7.49 -28.59
CA ILE A 80 15.80 6.56 -28.10
C ILE A 80 16.89 6.34 -29.16
N THR A 81 17.17 7.37 -29.99
CA THR A 81 18.29 7.29 -30.94
C THR A 81 19.63 7.20 -30.21
N ALA A 82 20.65 6.69 -30.88
CA ALA A 82 22.02 6.62 -30.34
C ALA A 82 22.48 7.96 -29.75
N ASP A 83 22.32 9.05 -30.50
CA ASP A 83 22.71 10.39 -30.05
C ASP A 83 21.97 10.83 -28.79
N GLN A 84 20.66 10.52 -28.67
CA GLN A 84 19.87 10.87 -27.50
C GLN A 84 20.34 10.09 -26.27
N ILE A 85 20.52 8.78 -26.37
CA ILE A 85 20.94 7.92 -25.26
C ILE A 85 22.35 8.34 -24.80
N ILE A 86 23.28 8.52 -25.71
CA ILE A 86 24.63 9.00 -25.43
C ILE A 86 24.61 10.35 -24.69
N ALA A 87 23.75 11.28 -25.15
CA ALA A 87 23.63 12.58 -24.49
C ALA A 87 23.08 12.47 -23.05
N GLN A 88 22.13 11.53 -22.78
CA GLN A 88 21.64 11.28 -21.42
C GLN A 88 22.75 10.64 -20.55
N SER A 89 23.48 9.68 -21.09
CA SER A 89 24.62 9.05 -20.43
C SER A 89 25.68 10.08 -20.03
N ASP A 90 26.09 10.94 -20.95
CA ASP A 90 27.06 12.00 -20.68
C ASP A 90 26.56 13.00 -19.63
N ALA A 91 25.30 13.41 -19.71
CA ALA A 91 24.68 14.30 -18.72
C ALA A 91 24.61 13.65 -17.33
N MET A 92 24.29 12.35 -17.26
CA MET A 92 24.32 11.59 -16.01
C MET A 92 25.76 11.53 -15.46
N HIS A 93 26.74 11.20 -16.30
CA HIS A 93 28.14 11.11 -15.92
C HIS A 93 28.64 12.41 -15.29
N GLU A 94 28.29 13.55 -15.90
CA GLU A 94 28.71 14.86 -15.43
C GLU A 94 27.99 15.29 -14.13
N LYS A 95 26.68 15.09 -14.05
CA LYS A 95 25.83 15.74 -13.04
C LYS A 95 25.38 14.82 -11.91
N LEU A 96 25.16 13.54 -12.16
CA LEU A 96 24.42 12.65 -11.26
C LEU A 96 25.26 11.46 -10.77
N GLN A 97 26.17 10.93 -11.57
CA GLN A 97 26.99 9.77 -11.22
C GLN A 97 27.81 9.95 -9.94
N PRO A 98 28.32 11.17 -9.58
CA PRO A 98 28.98 11.40 -8.28
C PRO A 98 28.07 11.18 -7.06
N PHE A 99 26.75 11.01 -7.28
CA PHE A 99 25.72 10.76 -6.28
C PHE A 99 25.16 9.33 -6.33
N GLY A 100 25.69 8.46 -7.21
CA GLY A 100 25.37 7.05 -7.29
C GLY A 100 24.43 6.65 -8.43
N TYR A 101 24.04 7.58 -9.31
CA TYR A 101 23.24 7.26 -10.50
C TYR A 101 24.11 6.54 -11.52
N GLU A 102 23.67 5.36 -11.95
CA GLU A 102 24.51 4.54 -12.85
C GLU A 102 23.75 3.77 -13.93
N TYR A 103 22.41 3.69 -13.87
CA TYR A 103 21.63 2.93 -14.86
C TYR A 103 21.09 3.83 -15.96
N ILE A 104 21.30 3.44 -17.22
CA ILE A 104 20.72 4.04 -18.43
C ILE A 104 19.80 2.99 -19.06
N ASN A 105 18.49 3.13 -18.86
CA ASN A 105 17.50 2.17 -19.29
C ASN A 105 16.73 2.67 -20.53
N VAL A 106 16.79 1.90 -21.62
CA VAL A 106 16.12 2.17 -22.87
C VAL A 106 14.83 1.36 -22.93
N ASP A 107 13.72 2.06 -22.99
CA ASP A 107 12.37 1.48 -23.04
C ASP A 107 11.99 0.96 -24.44
N SER A 108 10.76 0.64 -24.70
CA SER A 108 10.22 0.00 -25.88
C SER A 108 10.61 0.66 -27.22
N GLY A 109 10.68 -0.14 -28.27
CA GLY A 109 10.95 0.35 -29.65
C GLY A 109 12.43 0.30 -30.06
N TRP A 110 13.33 -0.22 -29.24
CA TRP A 110 14.77 -0.30 -29.54
C TRP A 110 15.13 -1.34 -30.61
N ASN A 111 14.34 -2.41 -30.74
CA ASN A 111 14.54 -3.48 -31.74
C ASN A 111 13.75 -3.19 -33.02
N GLY A 112 14.28 -3.61 -34.16
CA GLY A 112 13.67 -3.39 -35.47
C GLY A 112 13.22 -4.65 -36.18
N SER A 113 13.77 -5.82 -35.80
CA SER A 113 13.50 -7.11 -36.41
C SER A 113 14.00 -8.24 -35.51
N VAL A 114 13.96 -9.46 -36.04
CA VAL A 114 14.61 -10.64 -35.43
C VAL A 114 15.59 -11.28 -36.41
N ASP A 115 16.53 -12.03 -35.90
CA ASP A 115 17.48 -12.81 -36.69
C ASP A 115 16.91 -14.17 -37.13
N GLY A 116 17.73 -15.02 -37.75
CA GLY A 116 17.35 -16.35 -38.22
C GLY A 116 17.05 -17.37 -37.12
N ASN A 117 17.19 -17.01 -35.84
CA ASN A 117 16.85 -17.80 -34.64
C ASN A 117 15.72 -17.19 -33.82
N GLY A 118 15.10 -16.10 -34.35
CA GLY A 118 14.04 -15.39 -33.62
C GLY A 118 14.58 -14.47 -32.52
N LEU A 119 15.88 -14.19 -32.46
CA LEU A 119 16.47 -13.30 -31.47
C LEU A 119 16.33 -11.84 -31.90
N PRO A 120 16.13 -10.89 -30.97
CA PRO A 120 15.93 -9.49 -31.31
C PRO A 120 17.16 -8.87 -31.96
N VAL A 121 16.92 -8.08 -33.00
CA VAL A 121 17.95 -7.30 -33.72
C VAL A 121 17.67 -5.81 -33.49
N PRO A 122 18.66 -5.04 -32.99
CA PRO A 122 18.50 -3.60 -32.79
C PRO A 122 18.11 -2.86 -34.08
N SER A 123 17.32 -1.80 -33.95
CA SER A 123 16.90 -0.97 -35.08
C SER A 123 18.09 -0.26 -35.73
N THR A 124 18.37 -0.55 -36.99
CA THR A 124 19.41 0.15 -37.73
C THR A 124 19.09 1.61 -38.04
N GLU A 125 17.82 2.00 -37.95
CA GLU A 125 17.39 3.40 -38.06
C GLU A 125 17.79 4.19 -36.81
N LEU A 126 17.63 3.61 -35.63
CA LEU A 126 17.94 4.24 -34.34
C LEU A 126 19.44 4.16 -34.02
N TYR A 127 20.06 3.07 -34.42
CA TYR A 127 21.44 2.74 -34.12
C TYR A 127 22.22 2.42 -35.40
N PRO A 128 22.49 3.43 -36.26
CA PRO A 128 23.13 3.21 -37.56
C PRO A 128 24.54 2.59 -37.46
N ASP A 129 25.26 2.88 -36.39
CA ASP A 129 26.58 2.29 -36.10
C ASP A 129 26.51 1.07 -35.16
N GLY A 130 25.29 0.54 -34.93
CA GLY A 130 24.98 -0.57 -34.04
C GLY A 130 24.76 -0.16 -32.58
N LEU A 131 23.85 -0.88 -31.90
CA LEU A 131 23.52 -0.66 -30.47
C LEU A 131 24.75 -0.87 -29.57
N GLN A 132 25.66 -1.80 -29.95
CA GLN A 132 26.89 -2.04 -29.20
C GLN A 132 27.73 -0.78 -28.98
N THR A 133 27.74 0.15 -29.96
CA THR A 133 28.46 1.43 -29.85
C THR A 133 27.91 2.29 -28.74
N VAL A 134 26.56 2.25 -28.54
CA VAL A 134 25.89 2.98 -27.47
C VAL A 134 26.20 2.32 -26.10
N ILE A 135 26.10 0.99 -26.02
CA ILE A 135 26.42 0.23 -24.81
C ILE A 135 27.87 0.46 -24.39
N ASP A 136 28.81 0.38 -25.32
CA ASP A 136 30.24 0.61 -25.08
C ASP A 136 30.50 2.04 -24.57
N HIS A 137 29.74 3.03 -25.07
CA HIS A 137 29.82 4.42 -24.59
C HIS A 137 29.32 4.55 -23.14
N VAL A 138 28.13 3.99 -22.85
CA VAL A 138 27.53 3.98 -21.51
C VAL A 138 28.46 3.31 -20.49
N HIS A 139 29.01 2.15 -20.83
CA HIS A 139 30.00 1.45 -20.02
C HIS A 139 31.32 2.25 -19.91
N GLY A 140 31.71 2.95 -20.99
CA GLY A 140 32.86 3.85 -20.98
C GLY A 140 32.75 4.98 -19.97
N ASN A 141 31.54 5.45 -19.70
CA ASN A 141 31.20 6.38 -18.62
C ASN A 141 31.15 5.71 -17.23
N GLY A 142 31.31 4.40 -17.13
CA GLY A 142 31.21 3.63 -15.89
C GLY A 142 29.76 3.43 -15.42
N GLN A 143 28.83 3.41 -16.35
CA GLN A 143 27.39 3.23 -16.12
C GLN A 143 26.95 1.86 -16.59
N LYS A 144 25.71 1.48 -16.30
CA LYS A 144 25.04 0.23 -16.66
C LYS A 144 23.97 0.47 -17.71
N PHE A 145 23.71 -0.50 -18.57
CA PHE A 145 22.78 -0.36 -19.68
C PHE A 145 21.60 -1.34 -19.58
N GLY A 146 20.39 -0.85 -19.76
CA GLY A 146 19.15 -1.63 -19.69
C GLY A 146 18.31 -1.61 -20.94
N LEU A 147 17.53 -2.67 -21.15
CA LEU A 147 16.60 -2.85 -22.26
C LEU A 147 15.22 -3.32 -21.79
N TYR A 148 14.22 -3.12 -22.64
CA TYR A 148 12.82 -3.43 -22.41
C TYR A 148 12.38 -4.71 -23.14
N PHE A 149 11.57 -5.54 -22.46
CA PHE A 149 10.94 -6.74 -22.99
C PHE A 149 9.50 -6.90 -22.47
N ILE A 150 8.77 -7.86 -23.05
CA ILE A 150 7.42 -8.28 -22.65
C ILE A 150 7.30 -9.81 -22.69
N PRO A 151 6.29 -10.41 -22.01
CA PRO A 151 6.04 -11.85 -22.02
C PRO A 151 5.75 -12.42 -23.43
N GLY A 152 6.06 -13.69 -23.61
CA GLY A 152 5.68 -14.46 -24.80
C GLY A 152 6.55 -14.21 -26.02
N ILE A 153 6.01 -14.54 -27.18
CA ILE A 153 6.67 -14.43 -28.49
C ILE A 153 5.75 -13.76 -29.50
N SER A 154 6.28 -12.89 -30.35
CA SER A 154 5.44 -12.20 -31.34
C SER A 154 4.84 -13.16 -32.36
N PRO A 155 3.61 -12.89 -32.88
CA PRO A 155 2.99 -13.70 -33.92
C PRO A 155 3.88 -13.89 -35.14
N ASP A 156 4.61 -12.86 -35.55
CA ASP A 156 5.50 -12.92 -36.74
C ASP A 156 6.66 -13.91 -36.54
N VAL A 157 7.19 -14.01 -35.34
CA VAL A 157 8.27 -14.97 -35.01
C VAL A 157 7.71 -16.39 -34.94
N TYR A 158 6.54 -16.56 -34.37
CA TYR A 158 5.81 -17.83 -34.36
C TYR A 158 5.56 -18.35 -35.77
N GLU A 159 5.03 -17.53 -36.66
CA GLU A 159 4.69 -17.89 -38.05
C GLU A 159 5.92 -18.25 -38.89
N GLN A 160 7.08 -17.69 -38.59
CA GLN A 160 8.32 -17.99 -39.30
C GLN A 160 8.92 -19.36 -38.96
N ALA A 161 8.53 -19.97 -37.84
CA ALA A 161 9.01 -21.28 -37.38
C ALA A 161 10.54 -21.38 -37.40
N LEU A 162 11.22 -20.40 -36.83
CA LEU A 162 12.67 -20.26 -36.84
C LEU A 162 13.32 -21.28 -35.86
N PRO A 163 14.50 -21.85 -36.19
CA PRO A 163 15.19 -22.74 -35.26
C PRO A 163 15.68 -21.99 -34.03
N ILE A 164 15.54 -22.62 -32.85
CA ILE A 164 15.98 -22.04 -31.57
C ILE A 164 17.48 -22.15 -31.43
N ALA A 165 18.17 -21.08 -31.11
CA ALA A 165 19.60 -21.09 -30.86
C ALA A 165 19.92 -21.99 -29.66
N GLY A 166 20.83 -22.96 -29.89
CA GLY A 166 21.15 -23.96 -28.86
C GLY A 166 20.19 -25.16 -28.77
N ALA A 167 19.09 -25.15 -29.54
CA ALA A 167 18.13 -26.25 -29.64
C ALA A 167 17.54 -26.35 -31.05
N PRO A 168 18.38 -26.66 -32.06
CA PRO A 168 17.97 -26.65 -33.45
C PRO A 168 16.94 -27.74 -33.82
N GLU A 169 16.66 -28.66 -32.93
CA GLU A 169 15.57 -29.65 -33.02
C GLU A 169 14.18 -29.03 -32.76
N CYS A 170 14.11 -27.82 -32.19
CA CYS A 170 12.87 -27.06 -31.92
C CYS A 170 12.83 -25.80 -32.76
N THR A 171 11.60 -25.33 -33.04
CA THR A 171 11.36 -24.05 -33.71
C THR A 171 10.55 -23.11 -32.81
N THR A 172 10.53 -21.83 -33.15
CA THR A 172 9.69 -20.82 -32.49
C THR A 172 8.19 -21.12 -32.59
N HIS A 173 7.77 -21.97 -33.51
CA HIS A 173 6.42 -22.49 -33.61
C HIS A 173 6.12 -23.57 -32.57
N ASP A 174 7.08 -24.42 -32.22
CA ASP A 174 6.90 -25.57 -31.34
C ASP A 174 6.76 -25.18 -29.86
N ILE A 175 7.19 -23.98 -29.48
CA ILE A 175 7.22 -23.49 -28.10
C ILE A 175 6.00 -22.64 -27.71
N VAL A 176 5.00 -22.50 -28.57
CA VAL A 176 3.77 -21.75 -28.28
C VAL A 176 2.67 -22.66 -27.78
N LYS A 177 2.05 -22.30 -26.65
CA LYS A 177 0.94 -23.03 -25.99
C LYS A 177 -0.21 -23.24 -26.96
N GLN A 178 -0.71 -24.48 -27.03
CA GLN A 178 -1.86 -24.81 -27.89
C GLN A 178 -3.08 -25.19 -27.03
N PRO A 179 -4.32 -24.75 -27.39
CA PRO A 179 -4.60 -23.77 -28.46
C PRO A 179 -3.93 -22.40 -28.16
N ILE A 180 -3.61 -21.62 -29.18
CA ILE A 180 -2.93 -20.32 -29.04
C ILE A 180 -3.64 -19.46 -28.01
N GLN A 181 -2.87 -18.95 -27.05
CA GLN A 181 -3.27 -18.02 -26.00
C GLN A 181 -2.42 -16.74 -26.08
N GLN A 182 -2.96 -15.61 -25.62
CA GLN A 182 -2.20 -14.37 -25.49
C GLN A 182 -1.28 -14.44 -24.26
N ALA A 183 -0.12 -13.83 -24.36
CA ALA A 183 0.85 -13.73 -23.27
C ALA A 183 0.75 -12.41 -22.50
N ASP A 184 0.23 -11.37 -23.17
CA ASP A 184 0.26 -10.00 -22.68
C ASP A 184 -1.11 -9.30 -22.81
N TYR A 185 -1.30 -8.21 -22.08
CA TYR A 185 -2.52 -7.41 -22.05
C TYR A 185 -2.82 -6.76 -23.42
N TRP A 186 -1.80 -6.41 -24.20
CA TRP A 186 -1.97 -5.74 -25.49
C TRP A 186 -2.28 -6.71 -26.65
N ASN A 187 -2.24 -8.02 -26.38
CA ASN A 187 -2.47 -9.08 -27.37
C ASN A 187 -1.46 -9.05 -28.54
N ILE A 188 -0.21 -8.76 -28.25
CA ILE A 188 0.89 -8.69 -29.23
C ILE A 188 1.88 -9.85 -29.11
N GLY A 189 1.77 -10.67 -28.07
CA GLY A 189 2.58 -11.87 -27.83
C GLY A 189 1.72 -13.12 -27.67
N TYR A 190 2.21 -14.25 -28.15
CA TYR A 190 1.65 -15.58 -27.89
C TYR A 190 2.32 -16.21 -26.70
N ARG A 191 1.54 -16.85 -25.80
CA ARG A 191 2.00 -17.53 -24.61
C ARG A 191 2.92 -18.70 -24.93
N LEU A 192 4.07 -18.77 -24.28
CA LEU A 192 4.99 -19.88 -24.37
C LEU A 192 4.48 -21.09 -23.59
N ASP A 193 4.84 -22.28 -24.07
CA ASP A 193 4.55 -23.55 -23.42
C ASP A 193 5.77 -24.02 -22.64
N PHE A 194 5.84 -23.70 -21.36
CA PHE A 194 6.98 -24.07 -20.49
C PHE A 194 6.98 -25.56 -20.09
N GLU A 195 5.95 -26.35 -20.45
CA GLU A 195 6.04 -27.80 -20.41
C GLU A 195 6.98 -28.33 -21.51
N ASN A 196 7.20 -27.54 -22.56
CA ASN A 196 8.21 -27.79 -23.59
C ASN A 196 9.57 -27.21 -23.14
N PRO A 197 10.59 -28.03 -22.89
CA PRO A 197 11.91 -27.56 -22.44
C PRO A 197 12.62 -26.63 -23.44
N CYS A 198 12.17 -26.57 -24.68
CA CYS A 198 12.68 -25.63 -25.67
C CYS A 198 12.24 -24.17 -25.40
N SER A 199 11.17 -23.96 -24.65
CA SER A 199 10.75 -22.60 -24.24
C SER A 199 11.82 -21.96 -23.36
N GLN A 200 12.33 -22.66 -22.34
CA GLN A 200 13.43 -22.14 -21.52
C GLN A 200 14.69 -21.90 -22.35
N LYS A 201 15.04 -22.80 -23.28
CA LYS A 201 16.21 -22.61 -24.14
C LYS A 201 16.09 -21.37 -25.06
N TYR A 202 14.86 -21.05 -25.49
CA TYR A 202 14.62 -19.83 -26.23
C TYR A 202 14.88 -18.58 -25.38
N ILE A 203 14.37 -18.53 -24.14
CA ILE A 203 14.64 -17.45 -23.20
C ILE A 203 16.13 -17.38 -22.86
N ASP A 204 16.78 -18.51 -22.58
CA ASP A 204 18.23 -18.58 -22.35
C ASP A 204 19.04 -18.03 -23.53
N SER A 205 18.58 -18.26 -24.77
CA SER A 205 19.26 -17.74 -25.95
C SER A 205 19.16 -16.22 -26.07
N ILE A 206 18.03 -15.64 -25.66
CA ILE A 206 17.88 -14.17 -25.55
C ILE A 206 18.79 -13.63 -24.45
N ALA A 207 18.76 -14.24 -23.27
CA ALA A 207 19.58 -13.80 -22.14
C ALA A 207 21.09 -13.91 -22.46
N ASN A 208 21.53 -14.97 -23.19
CA ASN A 208 22.89 -15.08 -23.68
C ASN A 208 23.28 -13.96 -24.67
N LEU A 209 22.32 -13.55 -25.51
CA LEU A 209 22.53 -12.44 -26.44
C LEU A 209 22.72 -11.13 -25.66
N LEU A 210 21.86 -10.87 -24.67
CA LEU A 210 21.93 -9.68 -23.80
C LEU A 210 23.26 -9.63 -23.03
N ASP A 211 23.66 -10.72 -22.41
CA ASP A 211 24.95 -10.86 -21.72
C ASP A 211 26.13 -10.60 -22.69
N SER A 212 26.06 -11.13 -23.92
CA SER A 212 27.08 -10.90 -24.93
C SER A 212 27.22 -9.44 -25.37
N TRP A 213 26.16 -8.66 -25.26
CA TRP A 213 26.15 -7.21 -25.49
C TRP A 213 26.58 -6.41 -24.25
N GLY A 214 26.60 -7.03 -23.08
CA GLY A 214 26.87 -6.36 -21.82
C GLY A 214 25.64 -5.62 -21.26
N VAL A 215 24.42 -6.14 -21.49
CA VAL A 215 23.20 -5.59 -20.86
C VAL A 215 23.17 -5.96 -19.40
N ASP A 216 22.92 -4.97 -18.53
CA ASP A 216 22.95 -5.10 -17.07
C ASP A 216 21.54 -5.12 -16.44
N PHE A 217 20.51 -4.78 -17.20
CA PHE A 217 19.15 -4.57 -16.70
C PHE A 217 18.10 -4.91 -17.76
N VAL A 218 17.01 -5.55 -17.34
CA VAL A 218 15.84 -5.81 -18.18
C VAL A 218 14.58 -5.30 -17.47
N LYS A 219 13.86 -4.36 -18.10
CA LYS A 219 12.47 -4.03 -17.77
C LYS A 219 11.56 -5.01 -18.50
N PHE A 220 10.74 -5.72 -17.76
CA PHE A 220 9.81 -6.72 -18.29
C PHE A 220 8.37 -6.26 -18.03
N ASP A 221 7.68 -5.81 -19.07
CA ASP A 221 6.44 -5.08 -18.98
C ASP A 221 5.22 -5.93 -19.37
N SER A 222 4.01 -5.41 -19.15
CA SER A 222 2.74 -6.13 -19.37
C SER A 222 2.61 -7.42 -18.52
N VAL A 223 3.27 -7.46 -17.38
CA VAL A 223 3.22 -8.61 -16.46
C VAL A 223 1.85 -8.71 -15.79
N THR A 224 1.26 -9.89 -15.89
CA THR A 224 -0.03 -10.22 -15.27
C THR A 224 0.12 -11.47 -14.37
N PRO A 225 -0.69 -11.58 -13.28
CA PRO A 225 -1.76 -10.68 -12.81
C PRO A 225 -1.29 -9.27 -12.46
N GLY A 226 -2.06 -8.26 -12.88
CA GLY A 226 -1.73 -6.85 -12.66
C GLY A 226 -2.66 -5.95 -13.45
N SER A 227 -2.60 -4.63 -13.23
CA SER A 227 -3.39 -3.60 -13.91
C SER A 227 -4.89 -3.89 -13.97
N GLY A 228 -5.43 -4.46 -12.88
CA GLY A 228 -6.83 -4.86 -12.80
C GLY A 228 -7.16 -6.20 -13.47
N ILE A 229 -6.17 -6.93 -14.00
CA ILE A 229 -6.31 -8.27 -14.56
C ILE A 229 -5.87 -9.26 -13.49
N SER A 230 -6.83 -9.87 -12.80
CA SER A 230 -6.59 -10.83 -11.71
C SER A 230 -7.14 -12.23 -11.98
N ASP A 231 -7.81 -12.44 -13.11
CA ASP A 231 -8.55 -13.67 -13.42
C ASP A 231 -7.69 -14.81 -13.96
N LEU A 232 -6.39 -14.67 -14.02
CA LEU A 232 -5.41 -15.66 -14.53
C LEU A 232 -5.65 -16.11 -15.99
N SER A 233 -6.55 -15.47 -16.72
CA SER A 233 -6.72 -15.71 -18.17
C SER A 233 -5.50 -15.21 -18.96
N LEU A 234 -4.86 -14.18 -18.41
CA LEU A 234 -3.54 -13.69 -18.80
C LEU A 234 -2.63 -13.87 -17.58
N ASP A 235 -1.76 -14.86 -17.61
CA ASP A 235 -0.87 -15.19 -16.50
C ASP A 235 0.57 -15.32 -17.03
N ALA A 236 1.37 -14.30 -16.77
CA ALA A 236 2.76 -14.22 -17.21
C ALA A 236 3.75 -14.82 -16.21
N ARG A 237 3.31 -15.46 -15.12
CA ARG A 237 4.21 -15.95 -14.07
C ARG A 237 5.18 -17.02 -14.57
N ASP A 238 4.77 -17.86 -15.51
CA ASP A 238 5.67 -18.85 -16.13
C ASP A 238 6.79 -18.15 -16.93
N ASP A 239 6.45 -17.08 -17.68
CA ASP A 239 7.43 -16.24 -18.37
C ASP A 239 8.38 -15.56 -17.37
N VAL A 240 7.82 -14.97 -16.29
CA VAL A 240 8.60 -14.32 -15.23
C VAL A 240 9.60 -15.28 -14.61
N ALA A 241 9.18 -16.52 -14.27
CA ALA A 241 10.09 -17.53 -13.71
C ALA A 241 11.23 -17.90 -14.68
N ALA A 242 10.90 -18.09 -15.95
CA ALA A 242 11.88 -18.45 -16.98
C ALA A 242 12.90 -17.33 -17.23
N TRP A 243 12.44 -16.08 -17.28
CA TRP A 243 13.30 -14.91 -17.43
C TRP A 243 14.14 -14.66 -16.18
N SER A 244 13.56 -14.82 -14.98
CA SER A 244 14.28 -14.73 -13.71
C SER A 244 15.49 -15.67 -13.66
N GLU A 245 15.27 -16.95 -13.94
CA GLU A 245 16.33 -17.96 -13.99
C GLU A 245 17.44 -17.57 -14.98
N ALA A 246 17.03 -17.15 -16.18
CA ALA A 246 17.97 -16.83 -17.25
C ALA A 246 18.79 -15.56 -16.98
N LEU A 247 18.18 -14.50 -16.44
CA LEU A 247 18.81 -13.21 -16.19
C LEU A 247 19.69 -13.23 -14.93
N HIS A 248 19.18 -13.79 -13.83
CA HIS A 248 19.95 -13.87 -12.58
C HIS A 248 21.18 -14.74 -12.70
N ALA A 249 21.15 -15.82 -13.52
CA ALA A 249 22.32 -16.62 -13.82
C ALA A 249 23.46 -15.81 -14.50
N ARG A 250 23.15 -14.62 -15.02
CA ARG A 250 24.10 -13.72 -15.72
C ARG A 250 24.36 -12.42 -14.96
N GLY A 251 23.74 -12.25 -13.80
CA GLY A 251 23.87 -11.04 -12.98
C GLY A 251 23.19 -9.81 -13.60
N ILE A 252 22.12 -10.02 -14.36
CA ILE A 252 21.30 -8.97 -14.98
C ILE A 252 20.13 -8.65 -14.06
N TRP A 253 19.93 -7.38 -13.71
CA TRP A 253 18.79 -6.89 -12.92
C TRP A 253 17.47 -7.17 -13.67
N PHE A 254 16.49 -7.70 -12.95
CA PHE A 254 15.18 -8.01 -13.48
C PHE A 254 14.09 -7.14 -12.85
N GLU A 255 13.52 -6.23 -13.62
CA GLU A 255 12.47 -5.30 -13.19
C GLU A 255 11.13 -5.65 -13.82
N LEU A 256 10.14 -5.95 -13.00
CA LEU A 256 8.78 -6.22 -13.46
C LEU A 256 7.98 -4.93 -13.58
N SER A 257 7.27 -4.77 -14.69
CA SER A 257 6.44 -3.60 -14.96
C SER A 257 4.99 -4.00 -15.28
N TRP A 258 4.10 -3.04 -15.16
CA TRP A 258 2.66 -3.06 -15.13
C TRP A 258 2.17 -3.12 -13.67
N ALA A 259 1.20 -2.29 -13.23
CA ALA A 259 0.73 -2.24 -11.83
C ALA A 259 0.39 -3.66 -11.32
N LEU A 260 1.34 -4.29 -10.62
CA LEU A 260 1.27 -5.71 -10.29
C LEU A 260 0.22 -6.00 -9.22
N ASP A 261 -0.36 -7.20 -9.25
CA ASP A 261 -1.32 -7.62 -8.24
C ASP A 261 -0.59 -7.96 -6.94
N ILE A 262 -0.93 -7.27 -5.86
CA ILE A 262 -0.33 -7.40 -4.53
C ILE A 262 -0.55 -8.80 -3.92
N ASN A 263 -1.60 -9.51 -4.33
CA ASN A 263 -1.84 -10.88 -3.86
C ASN A 263 -0.74 -11.86 -4.26
N TYR A 264 0.15 -11.46 -5.17
CA TYR A 264 1.32 -12.22 -5.61
C TYR A 264 2.64 -11.53 -5.23
N ALA A 265 2.63 -10.60 -4.27
CA ALA A 265 3.82 -9.83 -3.89
C ALA A 265 5.01 -10.72 -3.51
N ASP A 266 4.78 -11.81 -2.78
CA ASP A 266 5.84 -12.75 -2.40
C ASP A 266 6.43 -13.45 -3.62
N TYR A 267 5.60 -13.80 -4.61
CA TYR A 267 6.06 -14.36 -5.88
C TYR A 267 6.92 -13.35 -6.67
N TRP A 268 6.47 -12.10 -6.76
CA TRP A 268 7.25 -11.06 -7.44
C TRP A 268 8.60 -10.86 -6.77
N LYS A 269 8.62 -10.82 -5.44
CA LYS A 269 9.85 -10.70 -4.63
C LYS A 269 10.80 -11.88 -4.79
N GLU A 270 10.28 -13.10 -4.98
CA GLU A 270 11.10 -14.30 -5.23
C GLU A 270 11.74 -14.25 -6.61
N MET A 271 11.06 -13.67 -7.61
CA MET A 271 11.44 -13.75 -9.01
C MET A 271 12.21 -12.53 -9.53
N ALA A 272 12.11 -11.37 -8.90
CA ALA A 272 12.60 -10.11 -9.46
C ALA A 272 13.33 -9.23 -8.45
N ASP A 273 14.15 -8.31 -8.95
CA ASP A 273 14.91 -7.33 -8.16
C ASP A 273 14.11 -6.05 -7.88
N GLY A 274 13.04 -5.81 -8.66
CA GLY A 274 12.09 -4.73 -8.47
C GLY A 274 10.78 -4.98 -9.22
N TRP A 275 9.71 -4.30 -8.78
CA TRP A 275 8.36 -4.46 -9.35
C TRP A 275 7.52 -3.20 -9.19
N ARG A 276 6.83 -2.85 -10.26
CA ARG A 276 5.90 -1.70 -10.33
C ARG A 276 4.66 -1.95 -9.47
N VAL A 277 4.38 -1.02 -8.57
CA VAL A 277 3.24 -1.12 -7.62
C VAL A 277 1.98 -0.43 -8.13
N ASP A 278 2.10 0.43 -9.16
CA ASP A 278 0.97 1.19 -9.72
C ASP A 278 1.17 1.45 -11.23
N TRP A 279 0.18 2.10 -11.84
CA TRP A 279 0.17 2.54 -13.23
C TRP A 279 1.28 3.56 -13.50
N ASP A 280 1.53 3.80 -14.81
CA ASP A 280 2.50 4.79 -15.26
C ASP A 280 2.24 6.18 -14.67
N VAL A 281 3.30 6.85 -14.24
CA VAL A 281 3.22 8.23 -13.72
C VAL A 281 3.13 9.27 -14.85
N GLU A 282 3.37 8.87 -16.08
CA GLU A 282 3.31 9.75 -17.23
C GLU A 282 1.90 10.33 -17.45
N CYS A 283 1.87 11.60 -17.80
CA CYS A 283 0.62 12.33 -18.05
C CYS A 283 -0.17 11.81 -19.26
N TYR A 284 0.51 11.23 -20.26
CA TYR A 284 -0.08 10.95 -21.59
C TYR A 284 -0.79 12.15 -22.23
N CYS A 285 -0.43 13.36 -21.82
CA CYS A 285 -0.98 14.64 -22.29
C CYS A 285 -0.15 15.28 -23.40
N GLY A 286 0.72 14.53 -24.05
CA GLY A 286 1.64 15.00 -25.09
C GLY A 286 2.73 15.89 -24.49
N SER A 287 3.10 16.96 -25.19
CA SER A 287 4.15 17.88 -24.74
C SER A 287 3.69 18.92 -23.69
N ASP A 288 2.54 18.71 -23.05
CA ASP A 288 2.07 19.63 -22.01
C ASP A 288 2.81 19.40 -20.69
N ALA A 289 3.02 18.14 -20.29
CA ALA A 289 3.75 17.77 -19.08
C ALA A 289 4.30 16.32 -19.15
N LEU A 290 5.32 16.02 -18.34
CA LEU A 290 5.81 14.64 -18.12
C LEU A 290 4.83 13.87 -17.22
N THR A 291 4.48 14.45 -16.08
CA THR A 291 3.55 13.86 -15.09
C THR A 291 2.53 14.88 -14.59
N THR A 292 1.69 14.50 -13.63
CA THR A 292 0.73 15.38 -12.94
C THR A 292 0.74 15.09 -11.45
N TRP A 293 0.23 16.03 -10.65
CA TRP A 293 0.07 15.78 -9.21
C TRP A 293 -0.85 14.58 -8.93
N ASP A 294 -1.95 14.43 -9.68
CA ASP A 294 -2.88 13.31 -9.50
C ASP A 294 -2.19 11.95 -9.67
N ASN A 295 -1.21 11.85 -10.60
CA ASN A 295 -0.41 10.64 -10.78
C ASN A 295 0.53 10.37 -9.59
N ILE A 296 0.97 11.39 -8.89
CA ILE A 296 1.78 11.25 -7.68
C ILE A 296 0.91 10.97 -6.45
N ASP A 297 -0.23 11.68 -6.28
CA ASP A 297 -1.12 11.53 -5.12
C ASP A 297 -1.70 10.10 -5.01
N ARG A 298 -2.02 9.46 -6.15
CA ARG A 298 -2.55 8.09 -6.17
C ARG A 298 -1.54 7.01 -5.72
N LEU A 299 -0.24 7.31 -5.66
CA LEU A 299 0.77 6.37 -5.16
C LEU A 299 0.72 6.19 -3.63
N PHE A 300 0.24 7.20 -2.88
CA PHE A 300 0.20 7.14 -1.43
C PHE A 300 -0.65 5.98 -0.88
N PRO A 301 -1.92 5.80 -1.28
CA PRO A 301 -2.69 4.63 -0.84
C PRO A 301 -2.07 3.30 -1.32
N ARG A 302 -1.50 3.26 -2.52
CA ARG A 302 -0.81 2.05 -3.01
C ARG A 302 0.36 1.66 -2.12
N LEU A 303 1.19 2.63 -1.78
CA LEU A 303 2.33 2.39 -0.91
C LEU A 303 1.95 2.00 0.51
N ALA A 304 0.80 2.44 1.01
CA ALA A 304 0.30 2.00 2.31
C ALA A 304 0.08 0.48 2.37
N ASP A 305 -0.24 -0.15 1.24
CA ASP A 305 -0.38 -1.60 1.13
C ASP A 305 0.97 -2.28 0.81
N TRP A 306 1.78 -1.68 -0.07
CA TRP A 306 2.99 -2.28 -0.62
C TRP A 306 4.27 -2.08 0.21
N TRP A 307 4.32 -1.12 1.15
CA TRP A 307 5.58 -0.72 1.83
C TRP A 307 6.36 -1.91 2.40
N ARG A 308 5.67 -2.90 2.98
CA ARG A 308 6.27 -4.07 3.63
C ARG A 308 6.90 -5.09 2.68
N HIS A 309 6.53 -5.05 1.41
CA HIS A 309 7.03 -5.99 0.41
C HIS A 309 8.37 -5.56 -0.18
N GLY A 310 8.69 -4.26 -0.14
CA GLY A 310 10.00 -3.73 -0.52
C GLY A 310 11.05 -3.89 0.56
N GLY A 311 12.32 -3.98 0.16
CA GLY A 311 13.47 -4.08 1.07
C GLY A 311 14.66 -4.76 0.41
N PRO A 312 15.77 -4.99 1.14
CA PRO A 312 16.92 -5.67 0.58
C PRO A 312 16.53 -7.02 -0.07
N GLY A 313 16.91 -7.16 -1.33
CA GLY A 313 16.55 -8.31 -2.17
C GLY A 313 15.39 -8.07 -3.12
N GLY A 314 14.73 -6.89 -3.08
CA GLY A 314 13.69 -6.51 -4.04
C GLY A 314 12.96 -5.24 -3.65
N TRP A 315 12.59 -4.40 -4.62
CA TRP A 315 12.15 -3.02 -4.37
C TRP A 315 10.80 -2.72 -5.03
N ASN A 316 9.95 -2.02 -4.28
CA ASN A 316 8.74 -1.41 -4.83
C ASN A 316 9.14 -0.29 -5.79
N ASP A 317 8.83 -0.43 -7.07
CA ASP A 317 9.06 0.59 -8.09
C ASP A 317 7.84 1.50 -8.23
N LEU A 318 8.06 2.81 -8.10
CA LEU A 318 7.06 3.87 -8.22
C LEU A 318 7.03 4.51 -9.60
N ASP A 319 7.79 3.97 -10.55
CA ASP A 319 8.02 4.53 -11.89
C ASP A 319 9.02 5.68 -11.93
N SER A 320 9.07 6.37 -13.04
CA SER A 320 9.99 7.48 -13.32
C SER A 320 9.77 8.66 -12.36
N LEU A 321 10.85 9.21 -11.84
CA LEU A 321 10.81 10.41 -11.02
C LEU A 321 10.99 11.66 -11.90
N ASP A 322 9.90 12.31 -12.27
CA ASP A 322 9.87 13.46 -13.18
C ASP A 322 9.91 14.80 -12.44
N VAL A 323 11.09 15.20 -11.97
CA VAL A 323 11.27 16.39 -11.12
C VAL A 323 12.42 17.30 -11.55
N GLY A 324 12.96 17.11 -12.76
CA GLY A 324 14.22 17.72 -13.18
C GLY A 324 14.10 18.86 -14.20
N ASN A 325 13.01 18.99 -14.95
CA ASN A 325 12.92 19.89 -16.09
C ASN A 325 11.95 21.08 -15.90
N GLY A 326 11.75 21.54 -14.67
CA GLY A 326 10.96 22.73 -14.38
C GLY A 326 9.48 22.60 -14.77
N SER A 327 9.01 23.47 -15.67
CA SER A 327 7.61 23.43 -16.10
C SER A 327 7.26 22.20 -16.98
N MET A 328 8.26 21.53 -17.55
CA MET A 328 8.07 20.30 -18.31
C MET A 328 7.60 19.16 -17.39
N ASP A 329 8.01 19.17 -16.14
CA ASP A 329 7.62 18.13 -15.19
C ASP A 329 6.09 18.08 -14.95
N GLY A 330 5.39 19.23 -15.05
CA GLY A 330 3.97 19.35 -14.74
C GLY A 330 3.66 19.53 -13.26
N LEU A 331 4.68 19.65 -12.43
CA LEU A 331 4.61 19.77 -10.98
C LEU A 331 5.09 21.13 -10.49
N THR A 332 4.49 21.62 -9.41
CA THR A 332 5.00 22.76 -8.66
C THR A 332 6.29 22.40 -7.92
N ARG A 333 7.01 23.39 -7.38
CA ARG A 333 8.23 23.13 -6.62
C ARG A 333 8.00 22.28 -5.36
N ASP A 334 6.88 22.47 -4.70
CA ASP A 334 6.53 21.69 -3.50
C ASP A 334 6.15 20.27 -3.88
N GLU A 335 5.37 20.06 -4.94
CA GLU A 335 5.04 18.75 -5.48
C GLU A 335 6.29 17.98 -5.95
N ARG A 336 7.23 18.62 -6.64
CA ARG A 336 8.52 18.01 -7.02
C ARG A 336 9.30 17.53 -5.79
N ARG A 337 9.34 18.33 -4.71
CA ARG A 337 9.96 17.93 -3.45
C ARG A 337 9.22 16.80 -2.77
N THR A 338 7.89 16.81 -2.82
CA THR A 338 7.03 15.77 -2.27
C THR A 338 7.23 14.45 -3.01
N ALA A 339 7.22 14.45 -4.33
CA ALA A 339 7.53 13.27 -5.15
C ALA A 339 8.92 12.71 -4.81
N THR A 340 9.96 13.54 -4.81
CA THR A 340 11.32 13.09 -4.46
C THR A 340 11.37 12.52 -3.04
N THR A 341 10.62 13.09 -2.10
CA THR A 341 10.54 12.57 -0.72
C THR A 341 9.86 11.22 -0.69
N LEU A 342 8.76 11.04 -1.45
CA LEU A 342 8.02 9.78 -1.50
C LEU A 342 8.91 8.64 -2.02
N TRP A 343 9.59 8.83 -3.16
CA TRP A 343 10.58 7.85 -3.66
C TRP A 343 11.67 7.55 -2.64
N ALA A 344 12.19 8.58 -1.97
CA ALA A 344 13.25 8.40 -1.00
C ALA A 344 12.81 7.57 0.22
N ILE A 345 11.66 7.88 0.82
CA ILE A 345 11.20 7.19 2.03
C ILE A 345 10.65 5.78 1.74
N SER A 346 10.21 5.53 0.51
CA SER A 346 9.75 4.21 0.07
C SER A 346 10.92 3.28 -0.26
N ALA A 347 12.16 3.78 -0.22
CA ALA A 347 13.33 3.09 -0.74
C ALA A 347 13.11 2.56 -2.16
N ALA A 348 12.35 3.29 -2.97
CA ALA A 348 12.06 2.93 -4.35
C ALA A 348 13.28 3.17 -5.25
N PRO A 349 13.46 2.44 -6.34
CA PRO A 349 14.39 2.83 -7.38
C PRO A 349 14.16 4.29 -7.78
N MET A 350 15.22 5.10 -7.77
CA MET A 350 15.14 6.51 -8.15
C MET A 350 15.76 6.68 -9.54
N TYR A 351 14.95 6.50 -10.58
CA TYR A 351 15.34 6.76 -11.95
C TYR A 351 14.53 7.91 -12.54
N LEU A 352 15.24 8.83 -13.18
CA LEU A 352 14.63 10.00 -13.78
C LEU A 352 14.07 9.66 -15.16
N GLY A 353 12.88 10.17 -15.49
CA GLY A 353 12.34 10.15 -16.83
C GLY A 353 12.63 11.43 -17.63
N ASN A 354 13.27 12.38 -17.00
CA ASN A 354 13.59 13.72 -17.50
C ASN A 354 14.62 13.72 -18.66
N ASP A 355 14.68 14.79 -19.44
CA ASP A 355 15.84 15.10 -20.27
C ASP A 355 16.99 15.60 -19.38
N LEU A 356 17.95 14.73 -19.08
CA LEU A 356 19.08 15.03 -18.19
C LEU A 356 19.98 16.15 -18.71
N THR A 357 19.96 16.41 -20.03
CA THR A 357 20.72 17.52 -20.63
C THR A 357 20.17 18.89 -20.21
N GLN A 358 18.88 18.93 -19.82
CA GLN A 358 18.12 20.15 -19.53
C GLN A 358 17.69 20.25 -18.05
N LEU A 359 18.33 19.52 -17.13
CA LEU A 359 18.01 19.61 -15.71
C LEU A 359 18.10 21.04 -15.20
N ASP A 360 17.03 21.55 -14.55
CA ASP A 360 17.07 22.83 -13.85
C ASP A 360 17.80 22.72 -12.49
N GLN A 361 18.26 23.85 -11.95
CA GLN A 361 19.03 23.85 -10.71
C GLN A 361 18.23 23.29 -9.53
N PHE A 362 16.93 23.55 -9.45
CA PHE A 362 16.10 23.05 -8.37
C PHE A 362 15.91 21.53 -8.45
N GLY A 363 15.64 20.99 -9.64
CA GLY A 363 15.58 19.55 -9.86
C GLY A 363 16.91 18.88 -9.53
N LEU A 364 18.02 19.46 -9.98
CA LEU A 364 19.34 18.97 -9.65
C LEU A 364 19.59 18.97 -8.13
N ASP A 365 19.22 20.05 -7.42
CA ASP A 365 19.33 20.14 -5.97
C ASP A 365 18.46 19.08 -5.25
N LEU A 366 17.30 18.70 -5.80
CA LEU A 366 16.44 17.64 -5.26
C LEU A 366 17.14 16.28 -5.37
N VAL A 367 17.55 15.90 -6.57
CA VAL A 367 18.03 14.53 -6.86
C VAL A 367 19.50 14.31 -6.45
N THR A 368 20.20 15.35 -6.03
CA THR A 368 21.59 15.27 -5.53
C THR A 368 21.72 15.61 -4.04
N ASN A 369 20.61 15.81 -3.32
CA ASN A 369 20.65 16.04 -1.89
C ASN A 369 21.13 14.76 -1.17
N LYS A 370 22.33 14.84 -0.58
CA LYS A 370 22.99 13.67 0.04
C LYS A 370 22.22 13.10 1.23
N GLU A 371 21.51 13.94 1.99
CA GLU A 371 20.73 13.46 3.15
C GLU A 371 19.48 12.73 2.69
N VAL A 372 18.84 13.18 1.62
CA VAL A 372 17.67 12.52 1.02
C VAL A 372 18.05 11.23 0.31
N LEU A 373 19.15 11.25 -0.46
CA LEU A 373 19.68 10.04 -1.09
C LEU A 373 20.12 9.00 -0.03
N ALA A 374 20.64 9.45 1.11
CA ALA A 374 21.00 8.55 2.20
C ALA A 374 19.75 7.86 2.80
N VAL A 375 18.60 8.54 2.82
CA VAL A 375 17.32 7.91 3.22
C VAL A 375 16.93 6.79 2.25
N ASN A 376 16.93 7.08 0.95
CA ASN A 376 16.64 6.07 -0.09
C ASN A 376 17.57 4.86 0.01
N GLN A 377 18.88 5.14 0.04
CA GLN A 377 19.94 4.12 0.02
C GLN A 377 20.15 3.40 1.37
N ALA A 378 19.44 3.83 2.43
CA ALA A 378 19.34 3.06 3.67
C ALA A 378 18.49 1.78 3.49
N GLY A 379 17.65 1.75 2.47
CA GLY A 379 16.87 0.56 2.11
C GLY A 379 15.84 0.16 3.17
N THR A 380 15.27 1.15 3.88
CA THR A 380 14.24 0.92 4.90
C THR A 380 12.97 1.65 4.49
N PRO A 381 12.01 0.97 3.82
CA PRO A 381 10.76 1.59 3.42
C PRO A 381 9.98 2.13 4.61
N ALA A 382 9.40 3.32 4.45
CA ALA A 382 8.55 3.94 5.46
C ALA A 382 7.12 3.43 5.38
N GLN A 383 6.46 3.36 6.54
CA GLN A 383 5.05 3.06 6.70
C GLN A 383 4.27 4.31 7.12
N PRO A 384 2.99 4.45 6.76
CA PRO A 384 2.16 5.53 7.27
C PRO A 384 1.71 5.25 8.70
N VAL A 385 1.58 6.30 9.53
CA VAL A 385 0.83 6.23 10.79
C VAL A 385 -0.66 6.05 10.48
N SER A 386 -1.16 6.78 9.48
CA SER A 386 -2.54 6.67 8.99
C SER A 386 -2.64 7.37 7.63
N ILE A 387 -3.48 6.83 6.76
CA ILE A 387 -3.86 7.46 5.48
C ILE A 387 -5.29 8.01 5.47
N ALA A 388 -5.98 7.97 6.62
CA ALA A 388 -7.38 8.40 6.76
C ALA A 388 -7.59 9.89 6.46
N THR A 389 -6.52 10.70 6.45
CA THR A 389 -6.59 12.13 6.14
C THR A 389 -5.54 12.53 5.11
N LYS A 390 -5.70 13.69 4.50
CA LYS A 390 -4.69 14.28 3.60
C LYS A 390 -3.48 14.90 4.34
N LYS A 391 -3.43 14.83 5.68
CA LYS A 391 -2.27 15.17 6.51
C LYS A 391 -1.64 13.86 6.98
N GLN A 392 -0.62 13.40 6.28
CA GLN A 392 -0.05 12.08 6.54
C GLN A 392 1.33 12.16 7.17
N VAL A 393 1.57 11.29 8.14
CA VAL A 393 2.88 11.07 8.76
C VAL A 393 3.34 9.68 8.36
N TRP A 394 4.49 9.62 7.69
CA TRP A 394 5.15 8.38 7.29
C TRP A 394 6.47 8.25 8.04
N TYR A 395 6.84 7.03 8.46
CA TYR A 395 8.06 6.84 9.21
C TYR A 395 8.74 5.50 8.93
N ALA A 396 10.05 5.47 9.15
CA ALA A 396 10.84 4.25 9.15
C ALA A 396 11.80 4.28 10.35
N LEU A 397 11.91 3.16 11.06
CA LEU A 397 12.93 2.97 12.10
C LEU A 397 14.23 2.47 11.46
N ASN A 398 15.23 3.32 11.44
CA ASN A 398 16.52 3.04 10.84
C ASN A 398 17.36 2.05 11.67
N ALA A 399 18.32 1.38 11.05
CA ALA A 399 19.22 0.45 11.73
C ALA A 399 20.03 1.08 12.87
N ASP A 400 20.31 2.41 12.79
CA ASP A 400 21.01 3.16 13.83
C ASP A 400 20.09 3.57 15.02
N GLY A 401 18.83 3.19 15.01
CA GLY A 401 17.82 3.54 16.02
C GLY A 401 17.28 4.96 15.91
N SER A 402 17.63 5.69 14.87
CA SER A 402 16.93 6.93 14.49
C SER A 402 15.71 6.63 13.65
N TYR A 403 14.81 7.59 13.53
CA TYR A 403 13.68 7.52 12.62
C TYR A 403 13.89 8.48 11.44
N THR A 404 13.49 8.03 10.26
CA THR A 404 13.15 8.89 9.13
C THR A 404 11.67 9.20 9.23
N VAL A 405 11.26 10.47 9.22
CA VAL A 405 9.86 10.88 9.35
C VAL A 405 9.52 11.88 8.27
N ALA A 406 8.48 11.61 7.49
CA ALA A 406 7.96 12.55 6.50
C ALA A 406 6.55 13.00 6.89
N LEU A 407 6.32 14.31 6.84
CA LEU A 407 5.03 14.93 7.12
C LEU A 407 4.50 15.53 5.82
N PHE A 408 3.52 14.86 5.21
CA PHE A 408 2.94 15.22 3.91
C PHE A 408 1.63 15.98 4.08
N ASN A 409 1.51 17.11 3.41
CA ASN A 409 0.25 17.79 3.18
C ASN A 409 -0.27 17.45 1.77
N LEU A 410 -1.17 16.48 1.67
CA LEU A 410 -1.82 16.11 0.41
C LEU A 410 -3.12 16.91 0.19
N GLY A 411 -3.41 17.89 1.09
CA GLY A 411 -4.58 18.75 1.04
C GLY A 411 -4.38 19.99 0.17
N ARG A 412 -5.43 20.79 0.08
CA ARG A 412 -5.53 21.95 -0.81
C ARG A 412 -5.34 23.29 -0.11
N THR A 413 -4.93 23.28 1.14
CA THR A 413 -4.60 24.46 1.95
C THR A 413 -3.32 24.16 2.71
N ASP A 414 -2.58 25.20 3.07
CA ASP A 414 -1.45 25.06 3.98
C ASP A 414 -1.94 24.46 5.31
N ALA A 415 -1.14 23.62 5.93
CA ALA A 415 -1.56 22.88 7.11
C ALA A 415 -0.42 22.64 8.11
N ASP A 416 -0.78 22.64 9.40
CA ASP A 416 0.10 22.12 10.44
C ASP A 416 -0.06 20.60 10.51
N ILE A 417 1.09 19.89 10.60
CA ILE A 417 1.13 18.43 10.67
C ILE A 417 2.01 18.02 11.84
N THR A 418 1.48 17.20 12.73
CA THR A 418 2.17 16.72 13.93
C THR A 418 2.52 15.25 13.82
N ALA A 419 3.79 14.93 14.03
CA ALA A 419 4.24 13.57 14.32
C ALA A 419 4.34 13.41 15.84
N ASN A 420 3.47 12.61 16.46
CA ASN A 420 3.59 12.24 17.85
C ASN A 420 4.57 11.08 17.98
N TRP A 421 5.46 11.13 18.97
CA TRP A 421 6.47 10.07 19.13
C TRP A 421 5.85 8.71 19.48
N ALA A 422 4.73 8.72 20.21
CA ALA A 422 4.01 7.50 20.56
C ALA A 422 3.52 6.74 19.32
N ASP A 423 3.02 7.46 18.29
CA ASP A 423 2.55 6.85 17.03
C ASP A 423 3.69 6.19 16.23
N LEU A 424 4.94 6.56 16.53
CA LEU A 424 6.14 5.97 15.92
C LEU A 424 6.75 4.84 16.78
N GLY A 425 6.11 4.47 17.89
CA GLY A 425 6.67 3.52 18.85
C GLY A 425 7.83 4.09 19.68
N LEU A 426 8.01 5.40 19.76
CA LEU A 426 9.08 6.06 20.51
C LEU A 426 8.55 6.61 21.83
N THR A 427 9.08 6.11 22.94
CA THR A 427 8.81 6.64 24.28
C THR A 427 9.98 7.51 24.74
N GLY A 428 9.70 8.79 25.00
CA GLY A 428 10.70 9.79 25.44
C GLY A 428 10.99 10.84 24.35
N GLY A 429 11.81 11.81 24.71
CA GLY A 429 12.16 12.92 23.82
C GLY A 429 13.15 12.54 22.71
N ALA A 430 13.18 13.35 21.64
CA ALA A 430 14.08 13.19 20.50
C ALA A 430 14.63 14.52 20.01
N SER A 431 15.78 14.50 19.35
CA SER A 431 16.27 15.62 18.55
C SER A 431 15.84 15.49 17.10
N VAL A 432 15.48 16.63 16.48
CA VAL A 432 14.89 16.71 15.15
C VAL A 432 15.82 17.45 14.20
N ARG A 433 16.05 16.92 13.01
CA ARG A 433 16.81 17.53 11.91
C ARG A 433 15.98 17.52 10.63
N ASP A 434 15.85 18.67 10.00
CA ASP A 434 15.29 18.81 8.65
C ASP A 434 16.34 18.39 7.61
N LEU A 435 16.03 17.35 6.83
CA LEU A 435 16.96 16.78 5.85
C LEU A 435 17.01 17.59 4.54
N TRP A 436 15.91 18.26 4.18
CA TRP A 436 15.90 19.14 3.01
C TRP A 436 16.70 20.43 3.25
N ALA A 437 16.52 21.03 4.42
CA ALA A 437 17.22 22.24 4.79
C ALA A 437 18.63 21.99 5.37
N GLY A 438 18.97 20.74 5.71
CA GLY A 438 20.22 20.39 6.38
C GLY A 438 20.37 21.03 7.77
N LYS A 439 19.23 21.28 8.48
CA LYS A 439 19.18 22.11 9.69
C LYS A 439 18.68 21.33 10.90
N ASN A 440 19.36 21.49 12.03
CA ASN A 440 18.84 21.01 13.32
C ASN A 440 17.73 21.93 13.82
N LEU A 441 16.59 21.34 14.20
CA LEU A 441 15.40 22.04 14.65
C LEU A 441 15.25 22.03 16.19
N GLY A 442 16.16 21.37 16.91
CA GLY A 442 16.13 21.26 18.36
C GLY A 442 15.67 19.90 18.84
N SER A 443 15.11 19.85 20.06
CA SER A 443 14.58 18.65 20.69
C SER A 443 13.13 18.86 21.10
N ALA A 444 12.34 17.79 21.02
CA ALA A 444 10.94 17.76 21.41
C ALA A 444 10.70 16.53 22.29
N ASP A 445 9.81 16.63 23.28
CA ASP A 445 9.62 15.59 24.30
C ASP A 445 8.58 14.55 23.86
N THR A 446 7.52 14.95 23.16
CA THR A 446 6.39 14.07 22.84
C THR A 446 6.04 14.00 21.36
N GLY A 447 6.56 14.92 20.55
CA GLY A 447 6.25 15.00 19.12
C GLY A 447 6.84 16.27 18.49
N PHE A 448 6.69 16.41 17.19
CA PHE A 448 7.12 17.58 16.41
C PHE A 448 5.98 18.02 15.47
N THR A 449 5.63 19.30 15.53
CA THR A 449 4.69 19.92 14.62
C THR A 449 5.45 20.70 13.56
N ALA A 450 5.24 20.37 12.30
CA ALA A 450 5.61 21.20 11.16
C ALA A 450 4.50 22.19 10.90
N GLU A 451 4.77 23.47 11.15
CA GLU A 451 3.84 24.56 10.91
C GLU A 451 3.84 24.95 9.42
N ASP A 452 2.70 25.43 8.93
CA ASP A 452 2.50 25.96 7.58
C ASP A 452 3.13 25.10 6.47
N VAL A 453 2.88 23.79 6.48
CA VAL A 453 3.28 22.91 5.37
C VAL A 453 2.43 23.29 4.15
N PRO A 454 3.06 23.74 3.04
CA PRO A 454 2.32 24.24 1.87
C PRO A 454 1.42 23.15 1.25
N ILE A 455 0.47 23.59 0.43
CA ILE A 455 -0.32 22.70 -0.43
C ILE A 455 0.60 21.73 -1.17
N HIS A 456 0.30 20.43 -1.09
CA HIS A 456 1.09 19.33 -1.65
C HIS A 456 2.57 19.33 -1.21
N GLY A 457 2.88 20.00 -0.10
CA GLY A 457 4.22 20.12 0.44
C GLY A 457 4.57 19.02 1.44
N VAL A 458 5.85 18.98 1.84
CA VAL A 458 6.38 17.98 2.76
C VAL A 458 7.45 18.56 3.67
N ARG A 459 7.61 17.95 4.87
CA ARG A 459 8.82 18.03 5.70
C ARG A 459 9.43 16.65 5.84
N LEU A 460 10.72 16.53 5.58
CA LEU A 460 11.46 15.28 5.76
C LEU A 460 12.46 15.45 6.91
N LEU A 461 12.32 14.62 7.93
CA LEU A 461 13.02 14.75 9.19
C LEU A 461 13.84 13.50 9.51
N LYS A 462 15.02 13.69 10.12
CA LYS A 462 15.65 12.66 10.93
C LYS A 462 15.33 12.94 12.39
N VAL A 463 14.70 11.98 13.06
CA VAL A 463 14.36 12.02 14.49
C VAL A 463 15.30 11.09 15.24
N THR A 464 16.11 11.63 16.13
CA THR A 464 17.09 10.83 16.89
C THR A 464 16.66 10.78 18.34
N PRO A 465 16.30 9.58 18.88
CA PRO A 465 15.87 9.40 20.24
C PRO A 465 16.85 9.91 21.28
N ALA A 466 16.33 10.46 22.37
CA ALA A 466 17.15 10.86 23.52
C ALA A 466 17.72 9.62 24.23
N LYS A 467 18.64 9.85 25.18
CA LYS A 467 19.16 8.76 26.01
C LYS A 467 18.05 8.06 26.80
N LYS A 468 18.10 6.73 26.87
CA LYS A 468 17.12 5.84 27.53
C LYS A 468 15.71 5.87 26.89
N ALA A 469 15.59 6.28 25.66
CA ALA A 469 14.34 6.07 24.92
C ALA A 469 14.11 4.57 24.73
N ALA A 470 12.85 4.15 24.82
CA ALA A 470 12.42 2.83 24.42
C ALA A 470 11.86 2.91 22.98
N LEU A 471 12.25 1.96 22.16
CA LEU A 471 11.83 1.86 20.76
C LEU A 471 11.06 0.56 20.59
N THR A 472 9.82 0.66 20.11
CA THR A 472 9.00 -0.49 19.77
C THR A 472 9.21 -0.87 18.29
N VAL A 473 9.28 -2.15 18.02
CA VAL A 473 9.48 -2.73 16.68
C VAL A 473 8.33 -3.69 16.45
N ASN A 474 7.49 -3.36 15.48
CA ASN A 474 6.32 -4.15 15.11
C ASN A 474 6.73 -5.51 14.53
N ASP A 475 5.81 -6.45 14.52
CA ASP A 475 5.97 -7.81 14.01
C ASP A 475 6.27 -7.84 12.50
N ASP A 476 5.73 -6.90 11.71
CA ASP A 476 5.96 -6.78 10.28
C ASP A 476 7.24 -5.99 9.90
N SER A 477 8.02 -5.56 10.91
CA SER A 477 9.29 -4.88 10.66
C SER A 477 10.31 -5.79 9.99
N LEU A 478 10.97 -5.31 8.93
CA LEU A 478 12.08 -6.01 8.25
C LEU A 478 13.26 -6.34 9.18
N ARG A 479 13.25 -5.85 10.42
CA ARG A 479 14.25 -6.16 11.46
C ARG A 479 13.91 -7.38 12.29
N VAL A 480 12.67 -7.88 12.19
CA VAL A 480 12.21 -9.11 12.85
C VAL A 480 12.43 -10.27 11.88
N ALA A 481 13.09 -11.32 12.35
CA ALA A 481 13.36 -12.50 11.52
C ALA A 481 12.52 -13.68 12.03
N TYR A 482 11.87 -14.35 11.12
CA TYR A 482 11.02 -15.51 11.35
C TYR A 482 11.71 -16.78 10.82
N ASP A 483 11.63 -17.88 11.57
CA ASP A 483 12.10 -19.19 11.17
C ASP A 483 10.96 -20.20 11.36
N GLY A 484 10.59 -20.92 10.30
CA GLY A 484 9.42 -21.79 10.23
C GLY A 484 8.24 -21.19 9.47
N ASP A 485 7.06 -21.82 9.62
CA ASP A 485 5.84 -21.46 8.89
C ASP A 485 5.03 -20.37 9.63
N TRP A 486 5.41 -19.12 9.43
CA TRP A 486 4.72 -17.98 9.98
C TRP A 486 3.77 -17.35 8.95
N THR A 487 2.59 -16.96 9.40
CA THR A 487 1.60 -16.22 8.61
C THR A 487 1.28 -14.89 9.28
N ARG A 488 1.16 -13.83 8.49
CA ARG A 488 0.68 -12.54 8.95
C ARG A 488 -0.85 -12.56 8.99
N ASN A 489 -1.41 -12.30 10.15
CA ASN A 489 -2.85 -12.18 10.37
C ASN A 489 -3.21 -10.71 10.60
N GLY A 490 -3.38 -9.95 9.50
CA GLY A 490 -3.99 -8.62 9.53
C GLY A 490 -5.51 -8.72 9.59
N ASN A 491 -6.21 -7.66 9.89
CA ASN A 491 -7.67 -7.46 9.85
C ASN A 491 -8.58 -8.51 10.55
N THR A 492 -8.05 -9.67 10.93
CA THR A 492 -8.76 -10.71 11.71
C THR A 492 -8.40 -10.65 13.18
N GLU A 493 -7.41 -9.85 13.54
CA GLU A 493 -6.93 -9.65 14.91
C GLU A 493 -7.61 -8.42 15.57
N VAL A 494 -7.37 -8.24 16.85
CA VAL A 494 -8.09 -7.20 17.61
C VAL A 494 -7.44 -5.85 17.39
N ALA A 495 -8.10 -4.99 16.63
CA ALA A 495 -7.67 -3.61 16.41
C ALA A 495 -7.77 -2.74 17.66
N ALA A 496 -6.86 -1.78 17.78
CA ALA A 496 -7.01 -0.67 18.72
C ALA A 496 -8.30 0.08 18.39
N THR A 497 -9.05 0.45 19.40
CA THR A 497 -10.33 1.10 19.19
C THR A 497 -10.62 2.09 20.30
N SER A 498 -11.50 3.04 20.02
CA SER A 498 -12.01 3.95 21.02
C SER A 498 -13.51 4.20 20.82
N GLN A 499 -14.14 4.62 21.89
CA GLN A 499 -15.50 5.16 21.83
C GLN A 499 -15.56 6.42 22.67
N PRO A 500 -16.07 7.54 22.13
CA PRO A 500 -16.33 8.71 22.94
C PRO A 500 -17.47 8.46 23.91
N LEU A 501 -17.25 8.80 25.19
CA LEU A 501 -18.29 9.05 26.16
C LEU A 501 -18.69 10.52 26.04
N THR A 502 -19.87 10.80 25.54
CA THR A 502 -20.36 12.18 25.43
C THR A 502 -20.98 12.60 26.74
N VAL A 503 -20.36 13.57 27.43
CA VAL A 503 -20.90 14.16 28.67
C VAL A 503 -21.49 15.53 28.36
N SER A 504 -22.81 15.65 28.46
CA SER A 504 -23.51 16.94 28.35
C SER A 504 -23.37 17.73 29.66
N VAL A 505 -22.45 18.68 29.68
CA VAL A 505 -22.14 19.52 30.87
C VAL A 505 -23.08 20.71 30.92
N PHE A 506 -23.77 20.89 32.03
CA PHE A 506 -24.61 22.08 32.28
C PHE A 506 -24.47 22.56 33.73
N ASP A 507 -25.03 23.69 34.05
CA ASP A 507 -25.03 24.26 35.40
C ASP A 507 -26.46 24.65 35.79
N SER A 508 -27.11 23.85 36.61
CA SER A 508 -28.48 24.07 37.07
C SER A 508 -28.64 25.33 37.90
N SER A 509 -27.56 25.95 38.37
CA SER A 509 -27.64 27.25 39.05
C SER A 509 -27.86 28.43 38.09
N THR A 510 -27.56 28.27 36.82
CA THR A 510 -27.69 29.26 35.76
C THR A 510 -28.71 28.88 34.69
N ASP A 511 -28.92 27.60 34.45
CA ASP A 511 -29.88 27.05 33.49
C ASP A 511 -30.65 25.89 34.14
N ALA A 512 -31.94 26.03 34.34
CA ALA A 512 -32.77 25.05 35.02
C ALA A 512 -33.19 23.83 34.15
N THR A 513 -32.90 23.87 32.85
CA THR A 513 -33.29 22.81 31.91
C THR A 513 -32.12 21.87 31.61
N PRO A 514 -32.11 20.61 32.09
CA PRO A 514 -31.10 19.66 31.74
C PRO A 514 -31.04 19.45 30.21
N PRO A 515 -29.88 19.38 29.60
CA PRO A 515 -29.76 19.03 28.17
C PRO A 515 -30.25 17.59 27.94
N THR A 516 -30.74 17.34 26.74
CA THR A 516 -30.96 15.97 26.28
C THR A 516 -29.65 15.45 25.68
N PRO A 517 -29.06 14.39 26.22
CA PRO A 517 -27.83 13.85 25.66
C PRO A 517 -28.05 13.33 24.25
N PRO A 518 -27.02 13.25 23.40
CA PRO A 518 -27.07 12.57 22.10
C PRO A 518 -27.56 11.12 22.21
N ALA A 519 -27.95 10.53 21.08
CA ALA A 519 -28.31 9.11 21.04
C ALA A 519 -27.11 8.25 21.46
N ASP A 520 -27.41 7.19 22.22
CA ASP A 520 -26.40 6.21 22.59
C ASP A 520 -26.02 5.37 21.36
N GLY A 521 -24.75 5.13 21.13
CA GLY A 521 -24.30 4.30 20.01
C GLY A 521 -22.87 4.60 19.56
N ARG A 522 -22.38 3.76 18.65
CA ARG A 522 -21.08 3.89 18.01
C ARG A 522 -21.20 3.76 16.50
N THR A 523 -20.96 4.83 15.76
CA THR A 523 -21.08 4.85 14.30
C THR A 523 -19.77 5.36 13.68
N ILE A 524 -19.31 4.71 12.61
CA ILE A 524 -18.18 5.16 11.79
C ILE A 524 -18.67 5.50 10.38
N ALA A 525 -18.16 6.58 9.82
CA ALA A 525 -18.42 6.97 8.44
C ALA A 525 -17.33 6.37 7.53
N VAL A 526 -17.76 5.65 6.51
CA VAL A 526 -16.91 5.05 5.46
C VAL A 526 -17.11 5.84 4.18
N ASN A 527 -16.08 6.54 3.72
CA ASN A 527 -16.15 7.37 2.52
C ASN A 527 -16.33 6.51 1.25
N ASP A 528 -16.89 7.09 0.20
CA ASP A 528 -17.07 6.45 -1.10
C ASP A 528 -15.77 5.95 -1.76
N ASN A 529 -14.61 6.49 -1.38
CA ASN A 529 -13.28 6.09 -1.85
C ASN A 529 -12.59 5.05 -0.93
N ASP A 530 -13.29 4.48 0.04
CA ASP A 530 -12.73 3.44 0.91
C ASP A 530 -12.38 2.19 0.08
N PRO A 531 -11.14 1.64 0.22
CA PRO A 531 -10.70 0.48 -0.55
C PRO A 531 -11.49 -0.80 -0.27
N GLY A 532 -12.23 -0.88 0.84
CA GLY A 532 -13.15 -1.98 1.14
C GLY A 532 -14.43 -1.96 0.31
N ILE A 533 -14.70 -0.89 -0.44
CA ILE A 533 -15.87 -0.80 -1.31
C ILE A 533 -15.55 -1.37 -2.69
N VAL A 534 -16.25 -2.43 -3.08
CA VAL A 534 -16.09 -3.09 -4.37
C VAL A 534 -17.11 -2.53 -5.37
N TYR A 535 -16.65 -1.91 -6.44
CA TYR A 535 -17.47 -1.36 -7.49
C TYR A 535 -17.57 -2.30 -8.70
N THR A 536 -18.80 -2.56 -9.18
CA THR A 536 -19.06 -3.37 -10.39
C THR A 536 -19.70 -2.50 -11.47
N GLY A 537 -19.11 -2.48 -12.64
CA GLY A 537 -19.50 -1.59 -13.76
C GLY A 537 -18.55 -0.42 -13.92
N SER A 538 -18.86 0.51 -14.83
CA SER A 538 -18.01 1.67 -15.13
C SER A 538 -18.35 2.84 -14.22
N TRP A 539 -17.77 2.86 -13.03
CA TRP A 539 -17.90 3.95 -12.07
C TRP A 539 -16.91 5.08 -12.37
N GLY A 540 -17.36 6.32 -12.15
CA GLY A 540 -16.53 7.51 -12.15
C GLY A 540 -16.53 8.14 -10.76
N GLN A 541 -15.47 8.90 -10.45
CA GLN A 541 -15.37 9.71 -9.23
C GLN A 541 -15.55 11.19 -9.59
N SER A 542 -16.22 11.95 -8.71
CA SER A 542 -16.39 13.38 -8.84
C SER A 542 -16.04 14.05 -7.52
N GLY A 543 -14.91 14.74 -7.49
CA GLY A 543 -14.44 15.48 -6.31
C GLY A 543 -14.54 17.00 -6.49
N ASN A 544 -14.30 17.73 -5.40
CA ASN A 544 -14.35 19.20 -5.34
C ASN A 544 -15.71 19.79 -5.76
N ARG A 545 -16.75 19.13 -5.37
CA ARG A 545 -18.10 19.47 -5.80
C ARG A 545 -18.63 20.72 -5.09
N GLY A 546 -18.17 20.99 -3.86
CA GLY A 546 -18.62 22.12 -3.03
C GLY A 546 -20.12 22.07 -2.73
N LEU A 547 -20.71 20.87 -2.76
CA LEU A 547 -22.15 20.64 -2.58
C LEU A 547 -22.50 20.19 -1.16
N GLY A 548 -21.50 19.86 -0.34
CA GLY A 548 -21.67 19.41 1.04
C GLY A 548 -21.64 17.89 1.19
N ASP A 549 -21.14 17.19 0.19
CA ASP A 549 -20.88 15.74 0.24
C ASP A 549 -19.80 15.43 1.29
N PHE A 550 -19.80 14.23 1.81
CA PHE A 550 -18.77 13.76 2.73
C PHE A 550 -17.43 13.65 1.98
N GLY A 551 -16.36 14.25 2.51
CA GLY A 551 -15.09 14.34 1.81
C GLY A 551 -15.06 15.26 0.58
N ASP A 552 -16.17 15.93 0.26
CA ASP A 552 -16.39 16.76 -0.94
C ASP A 552 -16.26 15.98 -2.25
N ASP A 553 -16.54 14.67 -2.23
CA ASP A 553 -16.51 13.75 -3.38
C ASP A 553 -17.66 12.75 -3.36
N VAL A 554 -17.87 12.06 -4.48
CA VAL A 554 -18.80 10.94 -4.63
C VAL A 554 -18.33 10.01 -5.74
N HIS A 555 -18.59 8.72 -5.62
CA HIS A 555 -18.59 7.82 -6.76
C HIS A 555 -19.96 7.80 -7.43
N TYR A 556 -19.98 7.73 -8.78
CA TYR A 556 -21.21 7.71 -9.55
C TYR A 556 -21.16 6.71 -10.70
N VAL A 557 -22.34 6.22 -11.11
CA VAL A 557 -22.47 5.34 -12.29
C VAL A 557 -23.73 5.67 -13.08
N GLU A 558 -23.65 5.53 -14.42
CA GLU A 558 -24.76 5.78 -15.34
C GLU A 558 -25.50 4.50 -15.75
N ALA A 559 -24.78 3.39 -15.92
CA ALA A 559 -25.31 2.16 -16.45
C ALA A 559 -26.21 1.41 -15.42
N ASN A 560 -27.44 1.06 -15.80
CA ASN A 560 -28.29 0.21 -14.98
C ASN A 560 -27.69 -1.20 -14.86
N GLY A 561 -27.78 -1.80 -13.65
CA GLY A 561 -27.18 -3.07 -13.30
C GLY A 561 -25.77 -2.96 -12.72
N SER A 562 -25.14 -1.78 -12.77
CA SER A 562 -23.92 -1.52 -12.01
C SER A 562 -24.22 -1.49 -10.51
N ALA A 563 -23.24 -1.86 -9.69
CA ALA A 563 -23.42 -2.01 -8.26
C ALA A 563 -22.17 -1.54 -7.48
N PHE A 564 -22.37 -1.23 -6.21
CA PHE A 564 -21.30 -1.28 -5.22
C PHE A 564 -21.63 -2.33 -4.16
N GLN A 565 -20.59 -2.84 -3.51
CA GLN A 565 -20.68 -3.79 -2.41
C GLN A 565 -19.69 -3.40 -1.31
N TYR A 566 -20.10 -3.51 -0.07
CA TYR A 566 -19.25 -3.30 1.10
C TYR A 566 -19.49 -4.35 2.15
N THR A 567 -18.41 -4.99 2.62
CA THR A 567 -18.48 -5.97 3.73
C THR A 567 -17.99 -5.30 5.00
N PHE A 568 -18.76 -5.37 6.06
CA PHE A 568 -18.50 -4.69 7.33
C PHE A 568 -18.73 -5.62 8.53
N GLN A 569 -18.08 -5.28 9.64
CA GLN A 569 -18.36 -5.80 10.97
C GLN A 569 -19.23 -4.78 11.71
N GLY A 570 -20.38 -5.21 12.26
CA GLY A 570 -21.23 -4.26 12.97
C GLY A 570 -22.61 -4.78 13.27
N THR A 571 -23.47 -3.88 13.74
CA THR A 571 -24.88 -4.12 14.11
C THR A 571 -25.86 -3.31 13.26
N GLY A 572 -25.37 -2.53 12.32
CA GLY A 572 -26.18 -1.73 11.41
C GLY A 572 -25.35 -1.02 10.35
N ILE A 573 -26.03 -0.55 9.29
CA ILE A 573 -25.42 0.24 8.22
C ILE A 573 -26.45 1.13 7.54
N ASP A 574 -26.09 2.37 7.24
CA ASP A 574 -26.85 3.31 6.44
C ASP A 574 -26.19 3.52 5.08
N TYR A 575 -26.99 3.46 4.01
CA TYR A 575 -26.60 3.94 2.70
C TYR A 575 -26.91 5.42 2.59
N VAL A 576 -25.88 6.25 2.58
CA VAL A 576 -25.97 7.71 2.54
C VAL A 576 -25.54 8.21 1.17
N THR A 577 -26.37 9.00 0.54
CA THR A 577 -26.11 9.53 -0.80
C THR A 577 -26.83 10.87 -1.02
N GLU A 578 -26.59 11.45 -2.19
CA GLU A 578 -27.35 12.58 -2.71
C GLU A 578 -28.70 12.12 -3.24
N THR A 579 -29.75 12.91 -3.05
CA THR A 579 -31.02 12.76 -3.76
C THR A 579 -31.24 13.93 -4.72
N HIS A 580 -31.61 13.63 -5.98
CA HIS A 580 -31.72 14.61 -7.05
C HIS A 580 -32.62 14.13 -8.19
N GLU A 581 -33.15 15.06 -9.01
CA GLU A 581 -34.02 14.75 -10.18
C GLU A 581 -33.37 13.82 -11.22
N SER A 582 -32.03 13.80 -11.31
CA SER A 582 -31.30 12.94 -12.24
C SER A 582 -31.10 11.52 -11.75
N GLN A 583 -31.38 11.26 -10.48
CA GLN A 583 -31.22 9.94 -9.89
C GLN A 583 -32.53 9.13 -10.03
N GLY A 584 -32.49 7.87 -9.64
CA GLY A 584 -33.62 6.98 -9.79
C GLY A 584 -33.67 5.90 -8.71
N ASP A 585 -34.19 4.73 -9.08
CA ASP A 585 -34.35 3.62 -8.16
C ASP A 585 -33.08 2.79 -8.08
N VAL A 586 -32.81 2.25 -6.91
CA VAL A 586 -31.77 1.26 -6.62
C VAL A 586 -32.36 0.07 -5.89
N ASP A 587 -31.86 -1.13 -6.14
CA ASP A 587 -32.23 -2.34 -5.41
C ASP A 587 -31.14 -2.60 -4.34
N VAL A 588 -31.57 -2.75 -3.08
CA VAL A 588 -30.69 -2.96 -1.93
C VAL A 588 -30.74 -4.41 -1.49
N TYR A 589 -29.58 -5.01 -1.26
CA TYR A 589 -29.38 -6.36 -0.75
C TYR A 589 -28.52 -6.33 0.52
N LEU A 590 -28.87 -7.12 1.51
CA LEU A 590 -28.08 -7.37 2.70
C LEU A 590 -27.84 -8.87 2.82
N ASP A 591 -26.58 -9.29 2.96
CA ASP A 591 -26.14 -10.69 3.02
C ASP A 591 -26.69 -11.52 1.85
N GLY A 592 -26.69 -10.92 0.66
CA GLY A 592 -27.21 -11.52 -0.57
C GLY A 592 -28.74 -11.59 -0.67
N VAL A 593 -29.48 -11.14 0.37
CA VAL A 593 -30.94 -11.14 0.39
C VAL A 593 -31.48 -9.78 -0.02
N PHE A 594 -32.35 -9.76 -1.04
CA PHE A 594 -33.04 -8.53 -1.45
C PHE A 594 -33.86 -7.95 -0.29
N GLN A 595 -33.65 -6.69 0.01
CA GLN A 595 -34.37 -5.97 1.06
C GLN A 595 -35.51 -5.15 0.48
N GLN A 596 -35.18 -4.18 -0.38
CA GLN A 596 -36.17 -3.32 -1.02
C GLN A 596 -35.59 -2.57 -2.22
N THR A 597 -36.48 -1.97 -3.03
CA THR A 597 -36.12 -0.93 -4.00
C THR A 597 -36.30 0.43 -3.33
N VAL A 598 -35.27 1.26 -3.35
CA VAL A 598 -35.24 2.60 -2.80
C VAL A 598 -35.16 3.61 -3.93
N SER A 599 -35.93 4.70 -3.86
CA SER A 599 -35.80 5.80 -4.81
C SER A 599 -34.89 6.89 -4.25
N THR A 600 -33.86 7.23 -5.01
CA THR A 600 -33.00 8.39 -4.76
C THR A 600 -33.40 9.60 -5.60
N HIS A 601 -34.49 9.47 -6.39
CA HIS A 601 -35.09 10.56 -7.15
C HIS A 601 -35.76 11.56 -6.23
N LEU A 602 -35.51 12.85 -6.49
CA LEU A 602 -36.17 13.97 -5.80
C LEU A 602 -36.88 14.84 -6.84
N ASP A 603 -38.10 15.33 -6.52
CA ASP A 603 -38.83 16.21 -7.44
C ASP A 603 -38.02 17.50 -7.67
N PRO A 604 -37.91 18.02 -8.90
CA PRO A 604 -37.18 19.24 -9.20
C PRO A 604 -37.55 20.47 -8.33
N SER A 605 -38.78 20.51 -7.81
CA SER A 605 -39.24 21.60 -6.92
C SER A 605 -38.65 21.49 -5.50
N GLU A 606 -38.13 20.35 -5.10
CA GLU A 606 -37.54 20.09 -3.78
C GLU A 606 -36.02 20.31 -3.76
N GLY A 607 -35.41 20.49 -4.95
CA GLY A 607 -33.98 20.80 -5.10
C GLY A 607 -33.09 19.59 -5.03
N ARG A 608 -32.05 19.62 -4.19
CA ARG A 608 -31.05 18.58 -3.99
C ARG A 608 -30.92 18.26 -2.50
N GLY A 609 -31.05 16.99 -2.14
CA GLY A 609 -30.67 16.51 -0.82
C GLY A 609 -29.21 16.04 -0.83
N VAL A 610 -28.46 16.34 0.23
CA VAL A 610 -27.06 15.96 0.38
C VAL A 610 -26.89 15.20 1.68
N GLN A 611 -26.05 14.19 1.68
CA GLN A 611 -25.84 13.26 2.80
C GLN A 611 -27.17 12.71 3.38
N VAL A 612 -28.04 12.25 2.49
CA VAL A 612 -29.34 11.67 2.87
C VAL A 612 -29.17 10.16 3.09
N ALA A 613 -29.50 9.67 4.28
CA ALA A 613 -29.61 8.24 4.53
C ALA A 613 -30.89 7.73 3.81
N VAL A 614 -30.70 7.11 2.64
CA VAL A 614 -31.80 6.65 1.79
C VAL A 614 -32.25 5.24 2.12
N TRP A 615 -31.41 4.49 2.82
CA TRP A 615 -31.72 3.17 3.34
C TRP A 615 -30.88 2.89 4.59
N SER A 616 -31.46 2.15 5.55
CA SER A 616 -30.84 1.80 6.82
C SER A 616 -31.18 0.37 7.22
N ALA A 617 -30.23 -0.30 7.84
CA ALA A 617 -30.43 -1.53 8.61
C ALA A 617 -29.90 -1.32 10.03
N SER A 618 -30.69 -1.73 11.03
CA SER A 618 -30.32 -1.67 12.46
C SER A 618 -30.62 -3.00 13.13
N ASP A 619 -30.10 -3.17 14.34
CA ASP A 619 -30.33 -4.35 15.19
C ASP A 619 -29.89 -5.68 14.52
N LEU A 620 -28.89 -5.62 13.63
CA LEU A 620 -28.26 -6.81 13.09
C LEU A 620 -27.50 -7.53 14.21
N PRO A 621 -27.40 -8.87 14.15
CA PRO A 621 -26.45 -9.57 15.01
C PRO A 621 -25.05 -9.00 14.85
N ASN A 622 -24.31 -8.75 15.94
CA ASN A 622 -22.91 -8.33 15.79
C ASN A 622 -22.10 -9.37 15.02
N GLY A 623 -21.60 -9.01 13.87
CA GLY A 623 -20.91 -9.93 12.95
C GLY A 623 -20.59 -9.32 11.60
N THR A 624 -20.11 -10.17 10.71
CA THR A 624 -19.81 -9.79 9.31
C THR A 624 -21.08 -9.74 8.49
N HIS A 625 -21.35 -8.63 7.86
CA HIS A 625 -22.46 -8.40 6.96
C HIS A 625 -21.98 -7.82 5.63
N THR A 626 -22.76 -7.98 4.57
CA THR A 626 -22.45 -7.45 3.24
C THR A 626 -23.64 -6.68 2.70
N LEU A 627 -23.46 -5.37 2.52
CA LEU A 627 -24.38 -4.50 1.78
C LEU A 627 -24.03 -4.52 0.30
N GLN A 628 -25.04 -4.72 -0.57
CA GLN A 628 -24.89 -4.51 -2.01
C GLN A 628 -26.04 -3.60 -2.49
N VAL A 629 -25.72 -2.60 -3.31
CA VAL A 629 -26.71 -1.71 -3.91
C VAL A 629 -26.53 -1.70 -5.43
N VAL A 630 -27.62 -1.95 -6.15
CA VAL A 630 -27.64 -2.13 -7.62
C VAL A 630 -28.48 -1.04 -8.27
N LYS A 631 -27.92 -0.33 -9.24
CA LYS A 631 -28.63 0.70 -10.01
C LYS A 631 -29.73 0.10 -10.86
N LYS A 632 -30.95 0.64 -10.76
CA LYS A 632 -32.13 0.17 -11.49
C LYS A 632 -32.67 1.17 -12.51
N SER A 633 -32.68 2.46 -12.19
CA SER A 633 -33.24 3.51 -13.05
C SER A 633 -32.54 4.86 -12.84
N GLY A 634 -33.00 5.90 -13.55
CA GLY A 634 -32.41 7.24 -13.48
C GLY A 634 -31.16 7.40 -14.35
N ALA A 635 -30.68 8.64 -14.50
CA ALA A 635 -29.41 8.92 -15.20
C ALA A 635 -28.21 8.46 -14.38
N PHE A 636 -28.25 8.76 -13.06
CA PHE A 636 -27.14 8.43 -12.16
C PHE A 636 -27.57 7.61 -10.96
N MET A 637 -26.66 6.86 -10.37
CA MET A 637 -26.64 6.38 -9.01
C MET A 637 -25.34 6.84 -8.38
N LEU A 638 -25.40 7.37 -7.16
CA LEU A 638 -24.25 7.88 -6.43
C LEU A 638 -24.06 7.09 -5.12
N LEU A 639 -22.81 7.03 -4.67
CA LEU A 639 -22.44 6.73 -3.30
C LEU A 639 -21.66 7.93 -2.75
N ASP A 640 -22.08 8.47 -1.60
CA ASP A 640 -21.39 9.52 -0.87
C ASP A 640 -20.60 8.90 0.30
N LYS A 641 -21.28 8.20 1.18
CA LYS A 641 -20.68 7.42 2.27
C LYS A 641 -21.59 6.28 2.72
N LEU A 642 -21.02 5.45 3.59
CA LEU A 642 -21.77 4.48 4.40
C LEU A 642 -21.55 4.84 5.88
N ASP A 643 -22.62 4.85 6.68
CA ASP A 643 -22.50 4.99 8.13
C ASP A 643 -22.71 3.60 8.76
N VAL A 644 -21.65 3.01 9.33
CA VAL A 644 -21.67 1.68 9.92
C VAL A 644 -21.86 1.80 11.44
N THR A 645 -22.90 1.16 11.97
CA THR A 645 -23.12 1.06 13.41
C THR A 645 -22.38 -0.15 13.96
N LEU A 646 -21.48 0.13 14.91
CA LEU A 646 -20.68 -0.88 15.60
C LEU A 646 -21.32 -1.24 16.94
N GLU A 647 -20.91 -2.40 17.49
CA GLU A 647 -21.26 -2.73 18.87
C GLU A 647 -20.70 -1.66 19.82
N SER A 648 -21.51 -1.25 20.81
CA SER A 648 -21.06 -0.29 21.81
C SER A 648 -19.99 -0.90 22.72
N LEU A 649 -18.97 -0.13 23.01
CA LEU A 649 -17.90 -0.50 23.96
C LEU A 649 -18.19 0.04 25.37
N LEU A 650 -19.19 0.89 25.52
CA LEU A 650 -19.55 1.61 26.73
C LEU A 650 -21.07 1.49 26.99
N SER A 651 -21.45 1.45 28.26
CA SER A 651 -22.87 1.49 28.66
C SER A 651 -23.06 2.31 29.95
N PRO A 652 -23.75 3.48 29.87
CA PRO A 652 -24.14 4.18 28.66
C PRO A 652 -22.93 4.87 27.99
N SER A 653 -23.01 5.20 26.69
CA SER A 653 -22.00 6.00 25.97
C SER A 653 -22.29 7.51 26.06
N THR A 654 -23.35 7.88 26.74
CA THR A 654 -23.74 9.28 26.98
C THR A 654 -24.11 9.53 28.46
N ALA A 655 -23.80 10.71 28.97
CA ALA A 655 -24.12 11.11 30.33
C ALA A 655 -24.46 12.61 30.43
N VAL A 656 -25.11 13.00 31.52
CA VAL A 656 -25.35 14.41 31.84
C VAL A 656 -24.64 14.75 33.15
N PHE A 657 -23.84 15.81 33.13
CA PHE A 657 -23.15 16.32 34.33
C PHE A 657 -23.64 17.71 34.71
N ASP A 658 -24.13 17.84 35.92
CA ASP A 658 -24.55 19.14 36.50
C ASP A 658 -23.43 19.67 37.42
N LYS A 659 -22.86 20.82 37.05
CA LYS A 659 -21.78 21.45 37.81
C LYS A 659 -22.24 21.86 39.22
N ALA A 660 -23.53 22.22 39.40
CA ALA A 660 -24.06 22.57 40.72
C ALA A 660 -24.27 21.33 41.63
N ALA A 661 -24.57 20.18 41.07
CA ALA A 661 -24.72 18.94 41.80
C ALA A 661 -23.40 18.28 42.14
N GLY A 662 -22.39 18.36 41.21
CA GLY A 662 -21.04 17.92 41.45
C GLY A 662 -20.88 16.39 41.66
N ALA A 663 -21.69 15.58 41.00
CA ALA A 663 -21.61 14.11 41.11
C ALA A 663 -20.67 13.50 40.05
N ASP A 664 -19.91 12.47 40.45
CA ASP A 664 -19.10 11.72 39.48
C ASP A 664 -19.96 11.03 38.42
N VAL A 665 -19.39 10.83 37.24
CA VAL A 665 -20.04 10.12 36.12
C VAL A 665 -19.41 8.74 36.00
N ALA A 666 -20.25 7.69 36.12
CA ALA A 666 -19.84 6.30 35.98
C ALA A 666 -20.37 5.69 34.68
N VAL A 667 -19.50 4.94 34.00
CA VAL A 667 -19.83 4.19 32.78
C VAL A 667 -19.26 2.79 32.87
N GLU A 668 -19.97 1.78 32.37
CA GLU A 668 -19.42 0.43 32.22
C GLU A 668 -18.68 0.29 30.90
N VAL A 669 -17.47 -0.24 30.92
CA VAL A 669 -16.79 -0.74 29.75
C VAL A 669 -17.26 -2.16 29.46
N LEU A 670 -17.62 -2.41 28.20
CA LEU A 670 -18.20 -3.68 27.73
C LEU A 670 -17.12 -4.64 27.16
N ARG A 671 -15.88 -4.16 27.03
CA ARG A 671 -14.69 -4.99 26.79
C ARG A 671 -14.03 -5.38 28.10
N ASP A 672 -13.04 -6.29 28.01
CA ASP A 672 -12.22 -6.66 29.20
C ASP A 672 -11.56 -5.38 29.75
N PRO A 673 -11.74 -5.05 31.04
CA PRO A 673 -11.15 -3.86 31.64
C PRO A 673 -9.61 -3.82 31.57
N GLY A 674 -8.96 -4.98 31.43
CA GLY A 674 -7.51 -5.08 31.24
C GLY A 674 -7.04 -4.55 29.89
N GLU A 675 -7.94 -4.39 28.94
CA GLU A 675 -7.64 -3.79 27.61
C GLU A 675 -7.81 -2.27 27.59
N LEU A 676 -8.29 -1.64 28.68
CA LEU A 676 -8.41 -0.18 28.73
C LEU A 676 -7.03 0.47 28.59
N ALA A 677 -6.85 1.25 27.51
CA ALA A 677 -5.61 1.98 27.27
C ALA A 677 -5.55 3.29 28.05
N GLY A 678 -6.69 3.96 28.23
CA GLY A 678 -6.82 5.21 28.96
C GLY A 678 -7.98 6.06 28.47
N LEU A 679 -8.11 7.24 29.05
CA LEU A 679 -9.10 8.25 28.68
C LEU A 679 -8.38 9.51 28.21
N SER A 680 -8.99 10.22 27.21
CA SER A 680 -8.50 11.52 26.76
C SER A 680 -9.67 12.47 26.41
N HIS A 681 -9.39 13.76 26.46
CA HIS A 681 -10.33 14.79 26.04
C HIS A 681 -9.57 15.85 25.22
N ASP A 682 -10.05 16.16 24.03
CA ASP A 682 -9.37 17.04 23.06
C ASP A 682 -7.87 16.64 22.84
N GLY A 683 -7.60 15.33 22.81
CA GLY A 683 -6.24 14.80 22.64
C GLY A 683 -5.35 14.87 23.90
N ALA A 684 -5.83 15.44 25.00
CA ALA A 684 -5.10 15.46 26.28
C ALA A 684 -5.49 14.25 27.13
N ALA A 685 -4.50 13.46 27.55
CA ALA A 685 -4.74 12.29 28.41
C ALA A 685 -5.25 12.70 29.80
N LEU A 686 -6.26 12.00 30.29
CA LEU A 686 -6.73 12.09 31.67
C LEU A 686 -5.83 11.23 32.59
N VAL A 687 -5.66 11.67 33.83
CA VAL A 687 -4.80 11.01 34.81
C VAL A 687 -5.60 10.09 35.71
N ALA A 688 -5.35 8.79 35.61
CA ALA A 688 -5.97 7.78 36.49
C ALA A 688 -5.63 8.07 38.00
N GLY A 689 -6.63 7.91 38.86
CA GLY A 689 -6.54 8.26 40.31
C GLY A 689 -6.67 9.76 40.60
N THR A 690 -6.74 10.62 39.59
CA THR A 690 -6.93 12.08 39.73
C THR A 690 -8.18 12.56 38.98
N ASP A 691 -8.29 12.23 37.72
CA ASP A 691 -9.40 12.67 36.84
C ASP A 691 -10.46 11.58 36.69
N TYR A 692 -10.05 10.31 36.83
CA TYR A 692 -10.94 9.15 36.80
C TYR A 692 -10.37 7.97 37.57
N ASP A 693 -11.23 7.05 37.95
CA ASP A 693 -10.90 5.75 38.54
C ASP A 693 -11.48 4.58 37.72
N VAL A 694 -10.82 3.40 37.82
CA VAL A 694 -11.30 2.15 37.22
C VAL A 694 -11.48 1.11 38.32
N SER A 695 -12.68 0.53 38.41
CA SER A 695 -12.98 -0.54 39.38
C SER A 695 -13.80 -1.64 38.71
N GLY A 696 -13.18 -2.79 38.44
CA GLY A 696 -13.80 -3.81 37.59
C GLY A 696 -14.09 -3.23 36.20
N SER A 697 -15.28 -3.45 35.67
CA SER A 697 -15.75 -2.87 34.40
C SER A 697 -16.22 -1.43 34.48
N THR A 698 -16.20 -0.80 35.66
CA THR A 698 -16.71 0.57 35.82
C THR A 698 -15.57 1.58 35.75
N VAL A 699 -15.68 2.54 34.84
CA VAL A 699 -14.89 3.77 34.76
C VAL A 699 -15.69 4.89 35.40
N THR A 700 -15.11 5.57 36.39
CA THR A 700 -15.74 6.69 37.09
C THR A 700 -14.94 7.95 36.83
N ILE A 701 -15.54 8.94 36.13
CA ILE A 701 -14.91 10.23 35.88
C ILE A 701 -15.29 11.17 37.02
N HIS A 702 -14.28 11.77 37.60
CA HIS A 702 -14.45 12.59 38.79
C HIS A 702 -15.15 13.91 38.50
N ALA A 703 -16.09 14.29 39.33
CA ALA A 703 -16.80 15.56 39.28
C ALA A 703 -15.85 16.78 39.25
N ALA A 704 -14.70 16.67 39.95
CA ALA A 704 -13.68 17.72 39.94
C ALA A 704 -13.11 18.01 38.56
N TYR A 705 -12.89 16.98 37.75
CA TYR A 705 -12.46 17.12 36.34
C TYR A 705 -13.58 17.71 35.50
N LEU A 706 -14.78 17.12 35.55
CA LEU A 706 -15.96 17.54 34.75
C LEU A 706 -16.38 18.97 35.02
N ALA A 707 -16.25 19.44 36.25
CA ALA A 707 -16.60 20.84 36.63
C ALA A 707 -15.66 21.86 35.93
N GLY A 708 -14.46 21.45 35.53
CA GLY A 708 -13.50 22.27 34.77
C GLY A 708 -13.86 22.47 33.32
N LEU A 709 -14.69 21.58 32.73
CA LEU A 709 -15.06 21.62 31.31
C LEU A 709 -16.06 22.80 31.04
N PRO A 710 -16.12 23.35 29.82
CA PRO A 710 -17.15 24.30 29.43
C PRO A 710 -18.54 23.65 29.47
N THR A 711 -19.63 24.47 29.51
CA THR A 711 -20.99 23.96 29.31
C THR A 711 -21.20 23.58 27.82
N GLY A 712 -21.92 22.50 27.59
CA GLY A 712 -22.12 21.86 26.26
C GLY A 712 -21.70 20.42 26.28
N ASP A 713 -21.65 19.77 25.10
CA ASP A 713 -21.26 18.40 24.98
C ASP A 713 -19.70 18.29 24.95
N ALA A 714 -19.16 17.45 25.84
CA ALA A 714 -17.75 17.12 25.90
C ALA A 714 -17.57 15.64 25.54
N ALA A 715 -16.74 15.38 24.54
CA ALA A 715 -16.39 14.02 24.14
C ALA A 715 -15.13 13.57 24.91
N ILE A 716 -15.26 12.56 25.75
CA ILE A 716 -14.15 11.91 26.45
C ILE A 716 -13.90 10.59 25.77
N ASP A 717 -12.82 10.49 25.03
CA ASP A 717 -12.44 9.27 24.34
C ASP A 717 -11.99 8.21 25.33
N VAL A 718 -12.67 7.07 25.34
CA VAL A 718 -12.30 5.86 26.11
C VAL A 718 -11.63 4.92 25.14
N ALA A 719 -10.30 4.74 25.27
CA ALA A 719 -9.48 3.97 24.35
C ALA A 719 -9.16 2.58 24.90
N PHE A 720 -9.18 1.59 24.01
CA PHE A 720 -8.85 0.20 24.27
C PHE A 720 -7.65 -0.21 23.43
N ARG A 721 -6.78 -1.06 24.00
CA ARG A 721 -5.62 -1.60 23.32
C ARG A 721 -6.08 -2.54 22.20
N GLY A 722 -5.38 -2.47 21.08
CA GLY A 722 -5.36 -3.47 20.03
C GLY A 722 -4.00 -4.13 19.97
N ASP A 723 -3.81 -5.04 19.06
CA ASP A 723 -2.48 -5.47 18.62
C ASP A 723 -1.82 -4.27 17.92
N LEU A 724 -0.50 -4.17 17.96
CA LEU A 724 0.20 -3.04 17.37
C LEU A 724 -0.01 -3.05 15.85
N HIS A 725 -0.46 -1.92 15.28
CA HIS A 725 -0.85 -1.77 13.86
C HIS A 725 -1.95 -2.75 13.40
N ASP A 726 -2.74 -3.27 14.35
CA ASP A 726 -3.90 -4.13 14.10
C ASP A 726 -3.57 -5.46 13.41
N ASP A 727 -2.34 -5.95 13.57
CA ASP A 727 -1.88 -7.21 13.02
C ASP A 727 -0.97 -7.98 13.96
N VAL A 728 -0.73 -9.25 13.64
CA VAL A 728 0.24 -10.12 14.30
C VAL A 728 0.78 -11.13 13.32
N HIS A 729 2.00 -11.62 13.55
CA HIS A 729 2.47 -12.86 12.92
C HIS A 729 2.13 -14.04 13.81
N ALA A 730 1.67 -15.13 13.20
CA ALA A 730 1.27 -16.33 13.90
C ALA A 730 1.87 -17.60 13.28
N THR A 731 2.19 -18.58 14.11
CA THR A 731 2.59 -19.93 13.70
C THR A 731 1.85 -21.00 14.51
N THR A 732 1.62 -22.16 13.88
CA THR A 732 1.03 -23.34 14.55
C THR A 732 2.06 -24.43 14.85
N ALA A 733 3.25 -24.39 14.25
CA ALA A 733 4.26 -25.43 14.40
C ALA A 733 5.13 -25.24 15.65
N ASP A 734 5.29 -26.30 16.46
CA ASP A 734 6.24 -26.28 17.56
C ASP A 734 7.68 -26.32 17.03
N GLY A 735 8.52 -25.46 17.57
CA GLY A 735 9.90 -25.28 17.15
C GLY A 735 10.11 -24.02 16.31
N ASP A 736 9.07 -23.49 15.68
CA ASP A 736 9.14 -22.23 14.98
C ASP A 736 9.53 -21.09 15.91
N SER A 737 10.26 -20.11 15.36
CA SER A 737 10.79 -19.04 16.18
C SER A 737 10.73 -17.68 15.51
N VAL A 738 10.62 -16.64 16.32
CA VAL A 738 10.79 -15.24 15.93
C VAL A 738 11.98 -14.65 16.67
N SER A 739 12.82 -13.88 15.97
CA SER A 739 14.01 -13.28 16.55
C SER A 739 14.21 -11.83 16.15
N PHE A 740 14.85 -11.08 17.06
CA PHE A 740 15.15 -9.68 16.86
C PHE A 740 16.55 -9.35 17.39
N ALA A 741 17.40 -8.84 16.50
CA ALA A 741 18.73 -8.35 16.84
C ALA A 741 18.69 -6.84 17.15
N PHE A 742 19.26 -6.43 18.27
CA PHE A 742 19.27 -5.03 18.71
C PHE A 742 20.57 -4.67 19.40
N ARG A 743 20.82 -3.35 19.44
CA ARG A 743 21.93 -2.80 20.24
C ARG A 743 21.35 -1.94 21.35
N GLY A 744 21.50 -2.38 22.60
CA GLY A 744 20.86 -1.69 23.73
C GLY A 744 21.24 -2.22 25.10
N THR A 745 20.42 -1.84 26.09
CA THR A 745 20.59 -2.21 27.50
C THR A 745 19.35 -2.88 28.08
N GLY A 746 18.32 -3.12 27.30
CA GLY A 746 17.12 -3.81 27.71
C GLY A 746 16.28 -4.21 26.51
N VAL A 747 15.48 -5.23 26.64
CA VAL A 747 14.51 -5.71 25.63
C VAL A 747 13.26 -6.23 26.33
N SER A 748 12.12 -6.01 25.70
CA SER A 748 10.85 -6.64 26.06
C SER A 748 10.17 -7.24 24.84
N TRP A 749 9.34 -8.23 25.08
CA TRP A 749 8.48 -8.86 24.11
C TRP A 749 7.03 -8.74 24.55
N SER A 750 6.17 -8.30 23.67
CA SER A 750 4.74 -8.24 23.82
C SER A 750 4.03 -9.06 22.73
N GLY A 751 2.86 -9.53 23.07
CA GLY A 751 2.00 -10.26 22.17
C GLY A 751 0.67 -10.56 22.82
N PRO A 752 -0.32 -11.02 22.05
CA PRO A 752 -1.59 -11.43 22.62
C PRO A 752 -1.43 -12.71 23.44
N THR A 753 -2.32 -12.88 24.41
CA THR A 753 -2.56 -14.17 25.09
C THR A 753 -3.93 -14.71 24.69
N GLY A 754 -4.15 -16.01 24.77
CA GLY A 754 -5.43 -16.59 24.38
C GLY A 754 -5.60 -18.05 24.75
N PRO A 755 -6.84 -18.59 24.63
CA PRO A 755 -7.17 -19.97 25.02
C PRO A 755 -6.55 -21.02 24.10
N ASP A 756 -6.13 -20.64 22.91
CA ASP A 756 -5.48 -21.47 21.89
C ASP A 756 -3.95 -21.42 21.94
N GLN A 757 -3.38 -20.55 22.77
CA GLN A 757 -1.94 -20.40 22.94
C GLN A 757 -1.41 -21.32 24.08
N GLY A 758 -0.08 -21.43 24.19
CA GLY A 758 0.58 -22.30 25.15
C GLY A 758 1.90 -21.71 25.64
N THR A 759 2.93 -22.54 25.75
CA THR A 759 4.23 -22.12 26.28
C THR A 759 5.22 -21.82 25.17
N VAL A 760 6.14 -20.91 25.47
CA VAL A 760 7.30 -20.57 24.62
C VAL A 760 8.58 -20.55 25.42
N GLU A 761 9.71 -20.82 24.80
CA GLU A 761 11.04 -20.51 25.34
C GLU A 761 11.50 -19.15 24.84
N VAL A 762 11.90 -18.29 25.76
CA VAL A 762 12.58 -17.02 25.43
C VAL A 762 14.08 -17.21 25.60
N ARG A 763 14.83 -16.91 24.56
CA ARG A 763 16.29 -16.98 24.55
C ARG A 763 16.87 -15.58 24.37
N LEU A 764 17.95 -15.29 25.10
CA LEU A 764 18.74 -14.08 24.96
C LEU A 764 20.18 -14.48 24.67
N ASP A 765 20.72 -14.00 23.54
CA ASP A 765 22.05 -14.36 23.05
C ASP A 765 22.28 -15.89 22.97
N GLY A 766 21.22 -16.61 22.54
CA GLY A 766 21.19 -18.07 22.39
C GLY A 766 20.92 -18.85 23.69
N ALA A 767 20.97 -18.22 24.87
CA ALA A 767 20.71 -18.88 26.14
C ALA A 767 19.22 -18.80 26.52
N VAL A 768 18.58 -19.89 26.93
CA VAL A 768 17.21 -19.88 27.46
C VAL A 768 17.20 -19.10 28.77
N VAL A 769 16.42 -18.01 28.81
CA VAL A 769 16.33 -17.11 29.99
C VAL A 769 14.96 -17.18 30.67
N ALA A 770 13.93 -17.62 29.95
CA ALA A 770 12.58 -17.80 30.48
C ALA A 770 11.79 -18.86 29.70
N THR A 771 10.79 -19.44 30.37
CA THR A 771 9.65 -20.12 29.73
C THR A 771 8.42 -19.29 30.08
N VAL A 772 7.68 -18.85 29.05
CA VAL A 772 6.52 -17.97 29.24
C VAL A 772 5.27 -18.75 28.83
N ASP A 773 4.22 -18.68 29.63
CA ASP A 773 2.90 -19.19 29.28
C ASP A 773 2.09 -18.06 28.68
N THR A 774 1.70 -18.21 27.41
CA THR A 774 0.87 -17.26 26.66
C THR A 774 -0.60 -17.67 26.66
N HIS A 775 -0.96 -18.76 27.37
CA HIS A 775 -2.36 -19.16 27.52
C HIS A 775 -3.10 -18.21 28.45
N SER A 776 -4.34 -17.86 28.09
CA SER A 776 -5.30 -17.16 28.95
C SER A 776 -6.72 -17.63 28.62
N ALA A 777 -7.66 -17.44 29.57
CA ALA A 777 -9.06 -17.86 29.36
C ALA A 777 -9.79 -17.07 28.25
N ALA A 778 -9.33 -15.84 28.00
CA ALA A 778 -9.82 -14.98 26.91
C ALA A 778 -8.65 -14.44 26.13
N ARG A 779 -8.88 -14.06 24.84
CA ARG A 779 -7.87 -13.34 24.07
C ARG A 779 -7.69 -11.93 24.63
N LEU A 780 -6.45 -11.60 24.99
CA LEU A 780 -6.04 -10.26 25.42
C LEU A 780 -4.94 -9.77 24.48
N THR A 781 -5.03 -8.51 24.07
CA THR A 781 -4.08 -7.89 23.14
C THR A 781 -2.86 -7.32 23.84
N ALA A 782 -1.75 -7.17 23.14
CA ALA A 782 -0.56 -6.41 23.52
C ALA A 782 -0.07 -6.67 24.96
N GLN A 783 -0.13 -7.93 25.43
CA GLN A 783 0.29 -8.27 26.79
C GLN A 783 1.81 -8.24 26.91
N PRO A 784 2.39 -7.67 27.99
CA PRO A 784 3.81 -7.74 28.25
C PRO A 784 4.17 -9.16 28.69
N LEU A 785 4.84 -9.91 27.81
CA LEU A 785 5.12 -11.34 28.00
C LEU A 785 6.50 -11.61 28.59
N PHE A 786 7.49 -10.76 28.25
CA PHE A 786 8.85 -10.89 28.74
C PHE A 786 9.56 -9.52 28.79
N SER A 787 10.44 -9.33 29.76
CA SER A 787 11.38 -8.20 29.79
C SER A 787 12.72 -8.61 30.38
N ALA A 788 13.80 -8.00 29.89
CA ALA A 788 15.13 -8.07 30.43
C ALA A 788 15.73 -6.67 30.44
N ASP A 789 15.97 -6.13 31.61
CA ASP A 789 16.58 -4.84 31.84
C ASP A 789 18.05 -4.99 32.30
N ASP A 790 18.78 -3.89 32.32
CA ASP A 790 20.17 -3.83 32.77
C ASP A 790 21.15 -4.74 32.00
N LEU A 791 20.87 -5.00 30.72
CA LEU A 791 21.80 -5.71 29.87
C LEU A 791 23.08 -4.87 29.67
N LYS A 792 24.18 -5.56 29.43
CA LYS A 792 25.42 -4.86 29.08
C LYS A 792 25.23 -4.14 27.75
N ASP A 793 25.55 -2.84 27.68
CA ASP A 793 25.50 -2.10 26.43
C ASP A 793 26.30 -2.83 25.31
N GLY A 794 25.59 -3.32 24.30
CA GLY A 794 26.16 -4.17 23.24
C GLY A 794 25.10 -4.69 22.28
N ASP A 795 25.56 -5.51 21.37
CA ASP A 795 24.70 -6.22 20.43
C ASP A 795 24.14 -7.46 21.12
N HIS A 796 22.82 -7.63 21.01
CA HIS A 796 22.04 -8.71 21.61
C HIS A 796 21.03 -9.28 20.62
N THR A 797 20.59 -10.51 20.85
CA THR A 797 19.51 -11.13 20.09
C THR A 797 18.52 -11.77 21.06
N ILE A 798 17.25 -11.37 20.98
CA ILE A 798 16.13 -12.08 21.60
C ILE A 798 15.55 -13.07 20.59
N THR A 799 15.21 -14.28 21.02
CA THR A 799 14.51 -15.29 20.22
C THR A 799 13.38 -15.88 21.06
N VAL A 800 12.19 -15.97 20.49
CA VAL A 800 11.01 -16.62 21.09
C VAL A 800 10.69 -17.85 20.27
N VAL A 801 10.65 -19.02 20.91
CA VAL A 801 10.45 -20.32 20.27
C VAL A 801 9.15 -20.94 20.78
N LYS A 802 8.24 -21.31 19.88
CA LYS A 802 6.99 -22.00 20.23
C LYS A 802 7.31 -23.42 20.74
N THR A 803 6.73 -23.77 21.89
CA THR A 803 6.95 -25.10 22.51
C THR A 803 5.66 -25.89 22.76
N SER A 804 4.50 -25.21 22.81
CA SER A 804 3.20 -25.85 22.95
C SER A 804 2.06 -24.90 22.55
N GLY A 805 0.80 -25.42 22.59
CA GLY A 805 -0.41 -24.69 22.21
C GLY A 805 -0.73 -24.84 20.72
N ALA A 806 -1.96 -24.52 20.33
CA ALA A 806 -2.37 -24.60 18.93
C ALA A 806 -1.70 -23.51 18.08
N VAL A 807 -1.52 -22.33 18.64
CA VAL A 807 -0.92 -21.17 17.93
C VAL A 807 0.03 -20.40 18.86
N LEU A 808 1.02 -19.73 18.29
CA LEU A 808 1.78 -18.64 18.91
C LEU A 808 1.57 -17.39 18.07
N ARG A 809 1.29 -16.26 18.70
CA ARG A 809 1.18 -14.96 18.08
C ARG A 809 2.27 -14.03 18.60
N HIS A 810 2.94 -13.33 17.67
CA HIS A 810 3.93 -12.29 17.96
C HIS A 810 3.38 -10.95 17.50
N ASP A 811 3.47 -9.93 18.38
CA ASP A 811 3.00 -8.57 18.11
C ASP A 811 4.19 -7.60 17.99
N ALA A 812 4.99 -7.48 19.05
CA ALA A 812 6.09 -6.53 19.03
C ALA A 812 7.26 -6.90 19.95
N PHE A 813 8.44 -6.39 19.58
CA PHE A 813 9.56 -6.23 20.50
C PHE A 813 9.72 -4.76 20.86
N ALA A 814 10.22 -4.46 22.07
CA ALA A 814 10.71 -3.14 22.39
C ALA A 814 12.10 -3.24 23.01
N TYR A 815 12.96 -2.25 22.77
CA TYR A 815 14.30 -2.24 23.31
C TYR A 815 14.73 -0.85 23.77
N THR A 816 15.62 -0.79 24.79
CA THR A 816 16.12 0.46 25.33
C THR A 816 17.49 0.77 24.74
N VAL A 817 17.61 1.90 24.07
CA VAL A 817 18.86 2.36 23.48
C VAL A 817 19.72 3.12 24.48
N LYS A 818 21.03 2.90 24.44
CA LYS A 818 22.01 3.79 25.05
C LYS A 818 22.63 4.63 23.94
N LYS A 819 22.76 5.92 24.21
CA LYS A 819 23.22 6.92 23.24
C LYS A 819 24.29 6.40 22.28
N VAL A 820 24.03 6.44 20.97
CA VAL A 820 25.07 6.38 19.95
C VAL A 820 25.99 7.60 20.12
N LYS A 821 27.30 7.34 20.21
CA LYS A 821 28.31 8.41 20.29
C LYS A 821 28.44 9.13 18.95
#